data_61a1ccc3cd9cb24cfc2077ad9af2cee2
#
_entry.id   61a1ccc3cd9cb24cfc2077ad9af2cee2
#
_cell.length_a   1.000
_cell.length_b   1.000
_cell.length_c   1.000
_cell.angle_alpha   90.00
_cell.angle_beta   90.00
_cell.angle_gamma   90.00
#
_symmetry.space_group_name_H-M   'P 1'
#
loop_
_entity.id
_entity.type
_entity.pdbx_description
1 polymer ?
#
loop_
_entity_poly.entity_id
_entity_poly.type
_entity_poly.pdbx_seq_one_letter_code
_entity_poly.pdbx_strand_id
1 'polypeptide(L)'
;MAFFQSILYSGISGGVCHRERKATLFIPSLRCEKSGVPLAGRGSLFTLASGSPLLGAAFFAPQGRLGSGLHLPFKHSKVFEKGLVISVNESQLGLFYGLSFLCVAIAFAFAAYLYLWVKKQKTENAKIQEVSLLIKQGANTFMRREYLVLAKFAVVAAVVILVLLPSPIWTGNIVDNISMAIAYLCGTALSAIAGKIGILVATLSNGRTAEAAQKGIKPAFLIGFRGGAVMGLLVVGCSLLGVAAVLLVTGDSSILLGFSFGASSLALFAKAGGGIFTKTADVSADLTGKVELGIPEDDPRNPAVIADNVGDNVGDVAGMGADLFDSNVAAMASALVIAQSLSGTGFNNVSMVFCYAILGLFASIIGIATARVGKKGPTSALNSSTYVTTVIYLVLTAIATALFPGFSWRIWGAAAVGLLVGVIIGITTDYFTDDSKPIVKKVAHASSSGPAFTVLSGISYGFISALPAMVGIAVSALIAYKLCEPMGEGYAIFGISMAAVGMLSIVGMIISNDAYGPIVDNARGLAEMGGLGEETIRAADELDSAGNTVKAVTKGFSISAAGLTVISLLGAFMSEANDALAAAGRELITGFDIMSPTVFFGVLVGAVVPAVFSAMLILGVDKNAQRMVAEIHRQFNSIKGLREGKPGVKPEYDKCIDIATSGSLRELIPAGLMSIIATVVVGFIGGPSAIGGFLLGNIVSGLLLALFMSNAGGLWDNCKKYIEAGAEGGKGSDSHKAAVIGDTVGDPFKDTAGPSINTQITVVSLVSSLLSSVFVMFSFFS
;
A
#
# COMPACT_ATOMS: atom_id res chain seq x y z
N MET A 1 -6.74 -18.15 30.60
CA MET A 1 -5.32 -18.38 31.02
C MET A 1 -4.78 -19.75 30.58
N ALA A 2 -5.51 -20.85 30.69
CA ALA A 2 -5.03 -22.16 30.21
C ALA A 2 -4.81 -22.29 28.70
N PHE A 3 -5.52 -21.52 27.89
CA PHE A 3 -5.38 -21.52 26.41
C PHE A 3 -4.12 -20.78 25.93
N PHE A 4 -3.66 -19.78 26.67
CA PHE A 4 -2.43 -19.04 26.35
C PHE A 4 -1.15 -19.77 26.75
N GLN A 5 -1.20 -20.64 27.74
CA GLN A 5 -0.05 -21.45 28.14
C GLN A 5 0.23 -22.62 27.17
N SER A 6 -0.78 -23.11 26.46
CA SER A 6 -0.62 -24.20 25.48
C SER A 6 0.12 -23.77 24.21
N ILE A 7 0.04 -22.50 23.84
CA ILE A 7 0.68 -21.98 22.59
C ILE A 7 2.18 -21.67 22.80
N LEU A 8 2.58 -21.37 24.05
CA LEU A 8 3.97 -21.04 24.39
C LEU A 8 4.87 -22.25 24.69
N TYR A 9 4.32 -23.43 24.88
CA TYR A 9 5.09 -24.62 25.34
C TYR A 9 5.29 -25.75 24.29
N SER A 10 4.85 -25.58 23.06
CA SER A 10 5.02 -26.61 22.02
C SER A 10 6.27 -26.47 21.14
N GLY A 11 7.23 -25.64 21.53
CA GLY A 11 8.36 -25.29 20.68
C GLY A 11 9.77 -25.55 21.24
N ILE A 12 9.94 -26.17 22.42
CA ILE A 12 11.30 -26.48 22.91
C ILE A 12 11.33 -27.85 23.58
N SER A 13 11.80 -28.86 22.85
CA SER A 13 12.34 -30.08 23.44
C SER A 13 13.47 -30.60 22.55
N GLY A 14 14.68 -30.51 23.06
CA GLY A 14 15.82 -31.25 22.48
C GLY A 14 17.17 -30.74 22.99
N GLY A 15 17.75 -31.35 24.02
CA GLY A 15 19.17 -31.33 24.21
C GLY A 15 19.73 -30.84 25.58
N VAL A 16 19.92 -31.74 26.46
CA VAL A 16 20.57 -31.69 27.78
C VAL A 16 22.04 -31.25 27.69
N CYS A 17 22.50 -30.35 28.56
CA CYS A 17 23.71 -30.62 29.38
C CYS A 17 23.86 -29.64 30.54
N HIS A 18 24.12 -30.20 31.73
CA HIS A 18 24.39 -29.55 33.04
C HIS A 18 25.63 -28.66 33.04
N ARG A 19 25.54 -27.49 33.65
CA ARG A 19 26.52 -27.08 34.68
C ARG A 19 26.06 -25.84 35.48
N GLU A 20 25.89 -26.03 36.79
CA GLU A 20 25.71 -24.97 37.76
C GLU A 20 26.90 -24.01 37.83
N ARG A 21 26.65 -22.70 37.93
CA ARG A 21 27.44 -21.78 38.73
C ARG A 21 26.58 -20.60 39.19
N LYS A 22 26.52 -20.48 40.49
CA LYS A 22 26.01 -19.32 41.25
C LYS A 22 26.82 -18.08 40.91
N ALA A 23 26.16 -16.95 40.67
CA ALA A 23 26.79 -15.63 40.75
C ALA A 23 25.79 -14.64 41.35
N THR A 24 26.21 -14.05 42.43
CA THR A 24 25.58 -13.12 43.35
C THR A 24 25.33 -11.75 42.68
N LEU A 25 24.14 -11.21 42.96
CA LEU A 25 23.82 -9.81 42.62
C LEU A 25 24.65 -8.85 43.48
N PHE A 26 25.29 -7.87 42.81
CA PHE A 26 25.80 -6.66 43.44
C PHE A 26 25.07 -5.45 42.86
N ILE A 27 24.39 -4.71 43.74
CA ILE A 27 23.81 -3.39 43.45
C ILE A 27 24.70 -2.35 44.11
N PRO A 28 25.19 -1.36 43.41
CA PRO A 28 25.73 -0.16 44.06
C PRO A 28 24.68 0.97 44.06
N SER A 29 24.31 1.37 45.25
CA SER A 29 23.63 2.62 45.54
C SER A 29 24.54 3.82 45.32
N LEU A 30 24.07 4.82 44.58
CA LEU A 30 24.73 6.15 44.53
C LEU A 30 23.82 7.20 45.17
N ARG A 31 24.41 7.81 46.21
CA ARG A 31 23.89 8.93 47.01
C ARG A 31 23.85 10.23 46.19
N CYS A 32 22.82 10.99 46.42
CA CYS A 32 22.76 12.44 46.14
C CYS A 32 23.67 13.22 47.05
N GLU A 33 24.42 14.17 46.47
CA GLU A 33 24.94 15.31 47.21
C GLU A 33 24.59 16.62 46.49
N LYS A 34 24.13 17.57 47.29
CA LYS A 34 23.70 18.93 46.95
C LYS A 34 24.85 19.90 47.05
N SER A 35 24.94 20.86 46.15
CA SER A 35 25.43 22.23 46.38
C SER A 35 25.20 23.01 45.05
N GLY A 36 24.65 24.19 44.97
CA GLY A 36 24.68 25.35 45.76
C GLY A 36 24.64 26.51 44.74
N VAL A 37 23.67 27.36 44.81
CA VAL A 37 23.37 28.63 44.06
C VAL A 37 24.43 29.69 44.41
N PRO A 38 24.65 30.88 43.77
CA PRO A 38 23.73 31.69 43.00
C PRO A 38 24.28 32.66 41.89
N LEU A 39 23.32 33.23 41.15
CA LEU A 39 23.12 34.64 40.77
C LEU A 39 23.98 35.41 39.73
N ALA A 40 23.19 36.02 38.86
CA ALA A 40 23.29 37.38 38.31
C ALA A 40 23.95 37.57 36.94
N GLY A 41 23.16 38.02 35.98
CA GLY A 41 23.19 39.40 35.56
C GLY A 41 22.99 39.62 34.06
N ARG A 42 21.95 40.40 33.72
CA ARG A 42 21.81 41.38 32.62
C ARG A 42 22.24 40.89 31.22
N GLY A 43 21.42 40.90 30.20
CA GLY A 43 20.63 42.04 29.68
C GLY A 43 21.29 42.58 28.44
N SER A 44 20.66 42.45 27.28
CA SER A 44 20.64 43.51 26.28
C SER A 44 19.75 43.15 25.08
N LEU A 45 18.81 44.03 24.83
CA LEU A 45 18.09 44.24 23.58
C LEU A 45 19.03 44.31 22.37
N PHE A 46 18.57 43.78 21.25
CA PHE A 46 18.84 44.36 19.94
C PHE A 46 17.58 44.32 19.08
N THR A 47 16.97 45.51 18.96
CA THR A 47 16.06 45.95 17.92
C THR A 47 16.86 46.46 16.73
N LEU A 48 16.46 46.09 15.53
CA LEU A 48 16.60 46.85 14.26
C LEU A 48 15.72 46.13 13.24
N ALA A 49 14.59 46.61 12.85
CA ALA A 49 14.13 47.75 12.07
C ALA A 49 14.50 47.65 10.57
N SER A 50 13.39 47.72 9.79
CA SER A 50 13.24 48.22 8.40
C SER A 50 13.61 47.29 7.25
N GLY A 51 12.65 46.97 6.41
CA GLY A 51 12.23 47.56 5.18
C GLY A 51 11.20 46.73 4.38
N SER A 52 10.09 47.36 4.15
CA SER A 52 8.97 46.99 3.27
C SER A 52 9.33 47.23 1.79
N PRO A 53 8.40 47.16 0.81
CA PRO A 53 7.11 46.44 0.67
C PRO A 53 6.88 45.85 -0.73
N LEU A 54 5.67 45.31 -0.92
CA LEU A 54 4.88 45.10 -2.15
C LEU A 54 4.44 43.64 -2.28
N LEU A 55 3.20 43.26 -2.35
CA LEU A 55 1.97 43.75 -2.96
C LEU A 55 0.77 43.13 -2.25
N GLY A 56 -0.13 43.98 -1.74
CA GLY A 56 -1.44 43.57 -1.29
C GLY A 56 -2.47 43.79 -2.39
N ALA A 57 -3.47 42.92 -2.42
CA ALA A 57 -4.77 43.26 -2.99
C ALA A 57 -5.84 42.59 -2.16
N ALA A 58 -6.36 43.34 -1.20
CA ALA A 58 -7.57 43.02 -0.46
C ALA A 58 -8.76 43.47 -1.29
N PHE A 59 -9.78 42.66 -1.40
CA PHE A 59 -11.13 43.08 -1.73
C PHE A 59 -12.02 42.91 -0.49
N PHE A 60 -12.22 44.02 0.21
CA PHE A 60 -13.35 44.24 1.11
C PHE A 60 -14.43 44.99 0.33
N ALA A 61 -15.67 44.56 0.42
CA ALA A 61 -16.84 45.36 0.06
C ALA A 61 -17.81 45.43 1.25
N PRO A 62 -18.46 46.60 1.47
CA PRO A 62 -18.97 46.96 2.77
C PRO A 62 -20.44 46.55 3.00
N GLN A 63 -20.74 46.36 4.29
CA GLN A 63 -22.12 46.26 4.78
C GLN A 63 -22.79 47.65 4.74
N GLY A 64 -23.94 47.73 4.06
CA GLY A 64 -24.88 48.84 4.13
C GLY A 64 -26.24 48.37 4.66
N ARG A 65 -26.62 48.86 5.86
CA ARG A 65 -27.99 48.76 6.39
C ARG A 65 -28.88 49.83 5.73
N LEU A 66 -30.13 49.46 5.43
CA LEU A 66 -31.36 50.26 5.37
C LEU A 66 -32.47 49.28 4.95
N GLY A 67 -33.55 49.01 5.64
CA GLY A 67 -34.50 49.85 6.24
C GLY A 67 -35.90 49.41 5.73
N SER A 68 -36.67 48.75 6.59
CA SER A 68 -38.14 48.67 6.70
C SER A 68 -39.06 48.74 5.46
N GLY A 69 -39.88 47.66 5.31
CA GLY A 69 -41.30 47.86 4.94
C GLY A 69 -41.79 47.06 3.71
N LEU A 70 -42.50 46.03 3.89
CA LEU A 70 -43.87 45.66 3.53
C LEU A 70 -44.10 44.14 3.54
N HIS A 71 -44.98 43.72 4.44
CA HIS A 71 -45.49 42.35 4.45
C HIS A 71 -46.45 42.13 3.27
N LEU A 72 -46.22 41.08 2.47
CA LEU A 72 -47.22 40.36 1.76
C LEU A 72 -46.95 38.85 1.85
N PRO A 73 -47.92 37.98 2.15
CA PRO A 73 -47.69 36.57 2.41
C PRO A 73 -47.74 35.78 1.11
N PHE A 74 -46.60 35.31 0.63
CA PHE A 74 -46.48 34.20 -0.33
C PHE A 74 -45.90 32.97 0.35
N LYS A 75 -46.84 32.18 0.94
CA LYS A 75 -46.61 30.80 1.29
C LYS A 75 -46.76 29.97 0.01
N HIS A 76 -45.73 29.77 -0.77
CA HIS A 76 -45.61 28.70 -1.77
C HIS A 76 -44.25 28.86 -2.53
N SER A 77 -43.12 28.49 -1.92
CA SER A 77 -41.90 28.31 -2.70
C SER A 77 -40.94 27.23 -2.16
N LYS A 78 -41.04 26.83 -0.87
CA LYS A 78 -40.11 25.88 -0.29
C LYS A 78 -40.25 24.42 -0.77
N VAL A 79 -41.42 24.05 -1.28
CA VAL A 79 -41.64 22.68 -1.80
C VAL A 79 -41.15 22.55 -3.25
N PHE A 80 -41.24 23.66 -4.02
CA PHE A 80 -40.76 23.65 -5.41
C PHE A 80 -39.22 23.73 -5.50
N GLU A 81 -38.59 24.49 -4.63
CA GLU A 81 -37.12 24.52 -4.57
C GLU A 81 -36.52 23.19 -4.10
N LYS A 82 -37.11 22.54 -3.08
CA LYS A 82 -36.66 21.19 -2.66
C LYS A 82 -36.86 20.15 -3.77
N GLY A 83 -37.98 20.18 -4.46
CA GLY A 83 -38.24 19.24 -5.57
C GLY A 83 -37.29 19.46 -6.76
N LEU A 84 -36.97 20.71 -7.09
CA LEU A 84 -36.07 21.04 -8.20
C LEU A 84 -34.59 20.68 -7.84
N VAL A 85 -34.15 20.94 -6.60
CA VAL A 85 -32.83 20.58 -6.13
C VAL A 85 -32.65 19.08 -6.06
N ILE A 86 -33.65 18.32 -5.59
CA ILE A 86 -33.63 16.85 -5.56
C ILE A 86 -33.55 16.29 -6.98
N SER A 87 -34.33 16.78 -7.93
CA SER A 87 -34.32 16.30 -9.32
C SER A 87 -33.04 16.64 -10.07
N VAL A 88 -32.40 17.76 -9.77
CA VAL A 88 -31.10 18.14 -10.35
C VAL A 88 -29.97 17.27 -9.77
N ASN A 89 -29.99 16.97 -8.47
CA ASN A 89 -28.99 16.09 -7.84
C ASN A 89 -29.07 14.66 -8.37
N GLU A 90 -30.27 14.10 -8.52
CA GLU A 90 -30.45 12.74 -9.09
C GLU A 90 -29.99 12.68 -10.56
N SER A 91 -30.30 13.69 -11.37
CA SER A 91 -29.86 13.74 -12.76
C SER A 91 -28.33 13.89 -12.88
N GLN A 92 -27.69 14.64 -11.97
CA GLN A 92 -26.26 14.83 -11.94
C GLN A 92 -25.54 13.54 -11.51
N LEU A 93 -26.03 12.83 -10.52
CA LEU A 93 -25.47 11.55 -10.07
C LEU A 93 -25.57 10.49 -11.18
N GLY A 94 -26.72 10.42 -11.86
CA GLY A 94 -26.92 9.54 -13.04
C GLY A 94 -25.91 9.81 -14.15
N LEU A 95 -25.59 11.09 -14.40
CA LEU A 95 -24.53 11.48 -15.36
C LEU A 95 -23.17 10.90 -14.94
N PHE A 96 -22.79 11.02 -13.66
CA PHE A 96 -21.48 10.53 -13.19
C PHE A 96 -21.41 9.00 -13.19
N TYR A 97 -22.49 8.26 -12.95
CA TYR A 97 -22.50 6.81 -13.20
C TYR A 97 -22.22 6.48 -14.67
N GLY A 98 -22.91 7.15 -15.60
CA GLY A 98 -22.67 6.98 -17.03
C GLY A 98 -21.24 7.31 -17.45
N LEU A 99 -20.68 8.42 -16.94
CA LEU A 99 -19.31 8.82 -17.20
C LEU A 99 -18.29 7.85 -16.57
N SER A 100 -18.58 7.26 -15.40
CA SER A 100 -17.73 6.23 -14.78
C SER A 100 -17.60 5.02 -15.68
N PHE A 101 -18.74 4.46 -16.16
CA PHE A 101 -18.73 3.30 -17.06
C PHE A 101 -18.07 3.62 -18.40
N LEU A 102 -18.28 4.81 -18.94
CA LEU A 102 -17.60 5.24 -20.18
C LEU A 102 -16.09 5.36 -19.99
N CYS A 103 -15.63 6.01 -18.92
CA CYS A 103 -14.20 6.16 -18.63
C CYS A 103 -13.53 4.80 -18.40
N VAL A 104 -14.18 3.89 -17.67
CA VAL A 104 -13.71 2.52 -17.48
C VAL A 104 -13.60 1.77 -18.81
N ALA A 105 -14.61 1.90 -19.69
CA ALA A 105 -14.57 1.28 -21.01
C ALA A 105 -13.39 1.81 -21.86
N ILE A 106 -13.11 3.10 -21.81
CA ILE A 106 -11.95 3.73 -22.47
C ILE A 106 -10.64 3.20 -21.88
N ALA A 107 -10.54 3.11 -20.53
CA ALA A 107 -9.37 2.59 -19.86
C ALA A 107 -9.09 1.14 -20.24
N PHE A 108 -10.12 0.29 -20.27
CA PHE A 108 -9.98 -1.12 -20.65
C PHE A 108 -9.63 -1.28 -22.14
N ALA A 109 -10.21 -0.46 -23.02
CA ALA A 109 -9.85 -0.45 -24.45
C ALA A 109 -8.38 -0.04 -24.64
N PHE A 110 -7.92 0.97 -23.88
CA PHE A 110 -6.52 1.40 -23.92
C PHE A 110 -5.59 0.35 -23.33
N ALA A 111 -5.95 -0.28 -22.21
CA ALA A 111 -5.20 -1.40 -21.64
C ALA A 111 -5.09 -2.59 -22.62
N ALA A 112 -6.19 -2.93 -23.30
CA ALA A 112 -6.19 -3.97 -24.34
C ALA A 112 -5.27 -3.60 -25.54
N TYR A 113 -5.30 -2.33 -25.95
CA TYR A 113 -4.36 -1.84 -26.98
C TYR A 113 -2.90 -2.00 -26.54
N LEU A 114 -2.55 -1.60 -25.32
CA LEU A 114 -1.19 -1.74 -24.78
C LEU A 114 -0.77 -3.20 -24.69
N TYR A 115 -1.66 -4.06 -24.17
CA TYR A 115 -1.44 -5.52 -24.11
C TYR A 115 -1.16 -6.12 -25.49
N LEU A 116 -1.99 -5.82 -26.48
CA LEU A 116 -1.83 -6.31 -27.83
C LEU A 116 -0.53 -5.79 -28.47
N TRP A 117 -0.16 -4.55 -28.16
CA TRP A 117 1.09 -3.97 -28.63
C TRP A 117 2.30 -4.69 -28.03
N VAL A 118 2.32 -4.95 -26.70
CA VAL A 118 3.39 -5.72 -26.04
C VAL A 118 3.42 -7.15 -26.59
N LYS A 119 2.28 -7.79 -26.79
CA LYS A 119 2.18 -9.15 -27.34
C LYS A 119 2.78 -9.29 -28.76
N LYS A 120 2.71 -8.22 -29.55
CA LYS A 120 3.29 -8.19 -30.92
C LYS A 120 4.82 -8.11 -30.93
N GLN A 121 5.46 -7.71 -29.82
CA GLN A 121 6.92 -7.69 -29.74
C GLN A 121 7.43 -9.14 -29.73
N LYS A 122 8.50 -9.39 -30.47
CA LYS A 122 9.07 -10.73 -30.63
C LYS A 122 10.10 -11.02 -29.53
N THR A 123 10.23 -12.26 -29.18
CA THR A 123 11.35 -12.84 -28.42
C THR A 123 11.90 -13.97 -29.25
N GLU A 124 13.13 -13.81 -29.76
CA GLU A 124 13.74 -14.76 -30.72
C GLU A 124 14.74 -15.72 -30.05
N ASN A 125 15.31 -15.33 -28.89
CA ASN A 125 16.25 -16.15 -28.13
C ASN A 125 15.51 -17.36 -27.48
N ALA A 126 15.93 -18.56 -27.84
CA ALA A 126 15.31 -19.81 -27.38
C ALA A 126 15.42 -20.01 -25.85
N LYS A 127 16.56 -19.60 -25.24
CA LYS A 127 16.74 -19.69 -23.77
C LYS A 127 15.79 -18.75 -23.03
N ILE A 128 15.65 -17.51 -23.49
CA ILE A 128 14.71 -16.55 -22.91
C ILE A 128 13.27 -17.09 -23.02
N GLN A 129 12.90 -17.69 -24.13
CA GLN A 129 11.59 -18.30 -24.29
C GLN A 129 11.38 -19.46 -23.30
N GLU A 130 12.38 -20.33 -23.13
CA GLU A 130 12.33 -21.46 -22.19
C GLU A 130 12.16 -20.94 -20.74
N VAL A 131 13.02 -20.04 -20.30
CA VAL A 131 12.98 -19.50 -18.93
C VAL A 131 11.69 -18.71 -18.69
N SER A 132 11.27 -17.86 -19.64
CA SER A 132 9.98 -17.14 -19.55
C SER A 132 8.78 -18.10 -19.42
N LEU A 133 8.84 -19.29 -20.06
CA LEU A 133 7.81 -20.31 -19.92
C LEU A 133 7.81 -20.93 -18.51
N LEU A 134 8.98 -21.21 -17.95
CA LEU A 134 9.11 -21.73 -16.57
C LEU A 134 8.57 -20.72 -15.55
N ILE A 135 8.94 -19.44 -15.66
CA ILE A 135 8.43 -18.35 -14.81
C ILE A 135 6.90 -18.29 -14.91
N LYS A 136 6.35 -18.31 -16.12
CA LYS A 136 4.89 -18.27 -16.32
C LYS A 136 4.18 -19.49 -15.72
N GLN A 137 4.76 -20.69 -15.84
CA GLN A 137 4.21 -21.92 -15.26
C GLN A 137 4.25 -21.87 -13.73
N GLY A 138 5.36 -21.42 -13.14
CA GLY A 138 5.50 -21.21 -11.70
C GLY A 138 4.48 -20.22 -11.15
N ALA A 139 4.35 -19.06 -11.78
CA ALA A 139 3.39 -18.02 -11.40
C ALA A 139 1.93 -18.53 -11.48
N ASN A 140 1.58 -19.28 -12.51
CA ASN A 140 0.24 -19.88 -12.62
C ASN A 140 0.01 -20.95 -11.54
N THR A 141 1.02 -21.73 -11.18
CA THR A 141 0.93 -22.76 -10.13
C THR A 141 0.69 -22.13 -8.78
N PHE A 142 1.47 -21.10 -8.43
CA PHE A 142 1.27 -20.33 -7.20
C PHE A 142 -0.15 -19.73 -7.14
N MET A 143 -0.54 -18.98 -8.18
CA MET A 143 -1.86 -18.32 -8.24
C MET A 143 -3.02 -19.31 -8.07
N ARG A 144 -2.94 -20.47 -8.73
CA ARG A 144 -4.00 -21.47 -8.62
C ARG A 144 -4.16 -21.97 -7.19
N ARG A 145 -3.07 -22.19 -6.47
CA ARG A 145 -3.08 -22.65 -5.07
C ARG A 145 -3.56 -21.54 -4.14
N GLU A 146 -3.04 -20.34 -4.32
CA GLU A 146 -3.42 -19.16 -3.53
C GLU A 146 -4.91 -18.85 -3.69
N TYR A 147 -5.42 -18.75 -4.92
CA TYR A 147 -6.83 -18.45 -5.17
C TYR A 147 -7.78 -19.54 -4.66
N LEU A 148 -7.32 -20.76 -4.56
CA LEU A 148 -8.12 -21.84 -3.97
C LEU A 148 -8.24 -21.68 -2.43
N VAL A 149 -7.18 -21.24 -1.77
CA VAL A 149 -7.21 -20.88 -0.34
C VAL A 149 -8.09 -19.66 -0.11
N LEU A 150 -7.91 -18.63 -0.93
CA LEU A 150 -8.70 -17.40 -0.91
C LEU A 150 -10.19 -17.65 -1.14
N ALA A 151 -10.55 -18.51 -2.09
CA ALA A 151 -11.94 -18.85 -2.35
C ALA A 151 -12.61 -19.52 -1.15
N LYS A 152 -11.88 -20.42 -0.45
CA LYS A 152 -12.38 -21.01 0.80
C LYS A 152 -12.59 -19.96 1.88
N PHE A 153 -11.62 -19.07 2.07
CA PHE A 153 -11.75 -17.96 3.02
C PHE A 153 -12.93 -17.04 2.65
N ALA A 154 -13.04 -16.66 1.37
CA ALA A 154 -14.11 -15.80 0.89
C ALA A 154 -15.51 -16.41 1.09
N VAL A 155 -15.68 -17.70 0.90
CA VAL A 155 -16.95 -18.38 1.18
C VAL A 155 -17.29 -18.34 2.67
N VAL A 156 -16.31 -18.61 3.54
CA VAL A 156 -16.53 -18.55 5.00
C VAL A 156 -16.87 -17.13 5.44
N ALA A 157 -16.12 -16.13 4.96
CA ALA A 157 -16.38 -14.73 5.27
C ALA A 157 -17.76 -14.28 4.75
N ALA A 158 -18.14 -14.65 3.53
CA ALA A 158 -19.45 -14.35 2.96
C ALA A 158 -20.59 -14.94 3.79
N VAL A 159 -20.44 -16.15 4.33
CA VAL A 159 -21.42 -16.77 5.24
C VAL A 159 -21.50 -15.99 6.55
N VAL A 160 -20.37 -15.58 7.13
CA VAL A 160 -20.34 -14.75 8.34
C VAL A 160 -21.02 -13.41 8.11
N ILE A 161 -20.73 -12.75 6.98
CA ILE A 161 -21.40 -11.50 6.58
C ILE A 161 -22.91 -11.72 6.43
N LEU A 162 -23.34 -12.75 5.72
CA LEU A 162 -24.75 -13.06 5.53
C LEU A 162 -25.49 -13.26 6.86
N VAL A 163 -24.86 -13.82 7.86
CA VAL A 163 -25.48 -14.11 9.17
C VAL A 163 -25.47 -12.92 10.10
N LEU A 164 -24.42 -12.09 10.07
CA LEU A 164 -24.17 -11.08 11.11
C LEU A 164 -24.25 -9.63 10.61
N LEU A 165 -24.15 -9.35 9.31
CA LEU A 165 -23.89 -8.00 8.78
C LEU A 165 -24.85 -7.56 7.67
N PRO A 166 -25.34 -6.30 7.68
CA PRO A 166 -25.00 -5.21 8.61
C PRO A 166 -25.63 -5.37 10.00
N SER A 167 -26.58 -6.23 10.15
CA SER A 167 -27.21 -6.61 11.43
C SER A 167 -27.44 -8.11 11.48
N PRO A 168 -27.46 -8.73 12.69
CA PRO A 168 -27.75 -10.15 12.79
C PRO A 168 -29.07 -10.52 12.10
N ILE A 169 -29.08 -11.63 11.34
CA ILE A 169 -30.19 -12.05 10.47
C ILE A 169 -31.53 -12.20 11.23
N TRP A 170 -31.48 -12.42 12.57
CA TRP A 170 -32.65 -12.53 13.42
C TRP A 170 -33.20 -11.19 13.92
N THR A 171 -32.51 -10.08 13.65
CA THR A 171 -32.91 -8.72 14.07
C THR A 171 -33.05 -7.74 12.91
N GLY A 172 -32.45 -8.03 11.76
CA GLY A 172 -32.36 -7.12 10.62
C GLY A 172 -33.09 -7.59 9.37
N ASN A 173 -32.87 -6.85 8.28
CA ASN A 173 -33.40 -7.18 6.97
C ASN A 173 -32.42 -8.10 6.22
N ILE A 174 -32.83 -9.34 5.95
CA ILE A 174 -32.00 -10.32 5.23
C ILE A 174 -31.53 -9.83 3.84
N VAL A 175 -32.25 -8.92 3.20
CA VAL A 175 -31.90 -8.38 1.88
C VAL A 175 -30.62 -7.57 1.95
N ASP A 176 -30.43 -6.80 3.01
CA ASP A 176 -29.21 -5.99 3.21
C ASP A 176 -28.00 -6.89 3.47
N ASN A 177 -28.18 -7.97 4.25
CA ASN A 177 -27.15 -8.96 4.47
C ASN A 177 -26.75 -9.69 3.18
N ILE A 178 -27.71 -10.06 2.34
CA ILE A 178 -27.46 -10.67 1.03
C ILE A 178 -26.70 -9.68 0.13
N SER A 179 -27.13 -8.41 0.08
CA SER A 179 -26.49 -7.37 -0.73
C SER A 179 -25.05 -7.14 -0.31
N MET A 180 -24.77 -7.11 1.01
CA MET A 180 -23.41 -6.95 1.55
C MET A 180 -22.53 -8.16 1.26
N ALA A 181 -23.05 -9.40 1.40
CA ALA A 181 -22.31 -10.62 1.07
C ALA A 181 -22.00 -10.71 -0.44
N ILE A 182 -22.91 -10.31 -1.31
CA ILE A 182 -22.68 -10.25 -2.76
C ILE A 182 -21.63 -9.16 -3.07
N ALA A 183 -21.74 -7.98 -2.48
CA ALA A 183 -20.77 -6.91 -2.66
C ALA A 183 -19.36 -7.36 -2.23
N TYR A 184 -19.23 -8.05 -1.09
CA TYR A 184 -17.98 -8.66 -0.63
C TYR A 184 -17.38 -9.63 -1.67
N LEU A 185 -18.18 -10.55 -2.19
CA LEU A 185 -17.72 -11.49 -3.22
C LEU A 185 -17.33 -10.80 -4.52
N CYS A 186 -18.06 -9.75 -4.92
CA CYS A 186 -17.75 -8.93 -6.09
C CYS A 186 -16.40 -8.20 -5.91
N GLY A 187 -16.12 -7.63 -4.73
CA GLY A 187 -14.84 -6.98 -4.41
C GLY A 187 -13.68 -7.95 -4.50
N THR A 188 -13.82 -9.13 -3.88
CA THR A 188 -12.84 -10.21 -3.98
C THR A 188 -12.60 -10.64 -5.42
N ALA A 189 -13.67 -10.83 -6.22
CA ALA A 189 -13.56 -11.30 -7.60
C ALA A 189 -12.89 -10.26 -8.52
N LEU A 190 -13.26 -8.97 -8.42
CA LEU A 190 -12.66 -7.92 -9.26
C LEU A 190 -11.18 -7.70 -8.94
N SER A 191 -10.81 -7.73 -7.67
CA SER A 191 -9.40 -7.65 -7.26
C SER A 191 -8.61 -8.88 -7.76
N ALA A 192 -9.16 -10.09 -7.66
CA ALA A 192 -8.55 -11.31 -8.19
C ALA A 192 -8.35 -11.27 -9.71
N ILE A 193 -9.33 -10.76 -10.46
CA ILE A 193 -9.24 -10.62 -11.91
C ILE A 193 -8.13 -9.62 -12.28
N ALA A 194 -8.07 -8.47 -11.61
CA ALA A 194 -7.05 -7.46 -11.86
C ALA A 194 -5.63 -8.03 -11.59
N GLY A 195 -5.42 -8.72 -10.46
CA GLY A 195 -4.16 -9.37 -10.12
C GLY A 195 -3.75 -10.45 -11.15
N LYS A 196 -4.69 -11.30 -11.56
CA LYS A 196 -4.44 -12.35 -12.56
C LYS A 196 -4.01 -11.79 -13.91
N ILE A 197 -4.66 -10.72 -14.38
CA ILE A 197 -4.29 -10.10 -15.66
C ILE A 197 -2.93 -9.40 -15.51
N GLY A 198 -2.65 -8.79 -14.34
CA GLY A 198 -1.35 -8.20 -14.04
C GLY A 198 -0.20 -9.20 -14.20
N ILE A 199 -0.30 -10.37 -13.57
CA ILE A 199 0.70 -11.46 -13.73
C ILE A 199 0.85 -11.91 -15.18
N LEU A 200 -0.27 -12.08 -15.88
CA LEU A 200 -0.24 -12.51 -17.29
C LEU A 200 0.50 -11.50 -18.17
N VAL A 201 0.34 -10.22 -17.90
CA VAL A 201 1.01 -9.16 -18.68
C VAL A 201 2.46 -9.00 -18.24
N ALA A 202 2.77 -9.08 -16.96
CA ALA A 202 4.14 -8.99 -16.45
C ALA A 202 4.99 -10.14 -17.01
N THR A 203 4.56 -11.38 -16.83
CA THR A 203 5.28 -12.57 -17.37
C THR A 203 5.41 -12.55 -18.91
N LEU A 204 4.46 -11.91 -19.61
CA LEU A 204 4.55 -11.69 -21.04
C LEU A 204 5.59 -10.62 -21.39
N SER A 205 5.74 -9.60 -20.57
CA SER A 205 6.61 -8.44 -20.79
C SER A 205 8.07 -8.74 -20.49
N ASN A 206 8.37 -9.54 -19.46
CA ASN A 206 9.72 -9.84 -18.98
C ASN A 206 10.69 -10.21 -20.11
N GLY A 207 10.42 -11.32 -20.84
CA GLY A 207 11.28 -11.79 -21.92
C GLY A 207 11.35 -10.82 -23.11
N ARG A 208 10.27 -10.08 -23.39
CA ARG A 208 10.25 -9.08 -24.48
C ARG A 208 11.07 -7.84 -24.13
N THR A 209 11.07 -7.47 -22.86
CA THR A 209 11.90 -6.35 -22.36
C THR A 209 13.38 -6.74 -22.42
N ALA A 210 13.73 -7.97 -21.98
CA ALA A 210 15.09 -8.51 -22.10
C ALA A 210 15.60 -8.52 -23.54
N GLU A 211 14.80 -9.01 -24.48
CA GLU A 211 15.15 -9.05 -25.90
C GLU A 211 15.30 -7.63 -26.49
N ALA A 212 14.44 -6.70 -26.07
CA ALA A 212 14.49 -5.32 -26.54
C ALA A 212 15.68 -4.54 -25.98
N ALA A 213 16.25 -4.94 -24.86
CA ALA A 213 17.45 -4.33 -24.27
C ALA A 213 18.67 -4.44 -25.19
N GLN A 214 18.72 -5.47 -26.06
CA GLN A 214 19.74 -5.55 -27.15
C GLN A 214 19.69 -4.35 -28.12
N LYS A 215 18.51 -3.71 -28.25
CA LYS A 215 18.31 -2.53 -29.11
C LYS A 215 18.48 -1.21 -28.34
N GLY A 216 18.83 -1.31 -27.05
CA GLY A 216 19.07 -0.22 -26.13
C GLY A 216 17.92 0.07 -25.17
N ILE A 217 18.16 1.02 -24.26
CA ILE A 217 17.30 1.37 -23.13
C ILE A 217 15.88 1.80 -23.55
N LYS A 218 15.75 2.65 -24.58
CA LYS A 218 14.46 3.23 -24.96
C LYS A 218 13.39 2.20 -25.38
N PRO A 219 13.67 1.23 -26.29
CA PRO A 219 12.70 0.22 -26.67
C PRO A 219 12.37 -0.73 -25.51
N ALA A 220 13.36 -1.10 -24.69
CA ALA A 220 13.14 -1.95 -23.52
C ALA A 220 12.27 -1.24 -22.48
N PHE A 221 12.58 0.00 -22.10
CA PHE A 221 11.75 0.85 -21.25
C PHE A 221 10.29 0.87 -21.70
N LEU A 222 10.06 1.08 -22.99
CA LEU A 222 8.70 1.24 -23.51
C LEU A 222 7.89 -0.05 -23.39
N ILE A 223 8.52 -1.23 -23.52
CA ILE A 223 7.84 -2.52 -23.36
C ILE A 223 7.53 -2.76 -21.87
N GLY A 224 8.51 -2.60 -20.97
CA GLY A 224 8.33 -2.74 -19.53
C GLY A 224 7.25 -1.81 -18.98
N PHE A 225 7.36 -0.50 -19.32
CA PHE A 225 6.41 0.51 -18.87
C PHE A 225 4.97 0.28 -19.38
N ARG A 226 4.80 -0.10 -20.64
CA ARG A 226 3.48 -0.42 -21.20
C ARG A 226 2.91 -1.70 -20.59
N GLY A 227 3.76 -2.67 -20.25
CA GLY A 227 3.37 -3.85 -19.46
C GLY A 227 2.79 -3.45 -18.11
N GLY A 228 3.51 -2.63 -17.35
CA GLY A 228 3.03 -2.10 -16.06
C GLY A 228 1.76 -1.25 -16.19
N ALA A 229 1.66 -0.44 -17.26
CA ALA A 229 0.51 0.41 -17.51
C ALA A 229 -0.80 -0.37 -17.74
N VAL A 230 -0.75 -1.56 -18.32
CA VAL A 230 -1.93 -2.43 -18.43
C VAL A 230 -2.47 -2.75 -17.03
N MET A 231 -1.59 -3.08 -16.09
CA MET A 231 -1.96 -3.36 -14.70
C MET A 231 -2.59 -2.14 -14.04
N GLY A 232 -1.95 -0.97 -14.13
CA GLY A 232 -2.45 0.27 -13.52
C GLY A 232 -3.85 0.65 -13.99
N LEU A 233 -4.10 0.56 -15.30
CA LEU A 233 -5.43 0.86 -15.88
C LEU A 233 -6.50 -0.14 -15.46
N LEU A 234 -6.16 -1.43 -15.36
CA LEU A 234 -7.09 -2.46 -14.95
C LEU A 234 -7.47 -2.34 -13.48
N VAL A 235 -6.50 -2.11 -12.61
CA VAL A 235 -6.75 -1.96 -11.16
C VAL A 235 -7.70 -0.79 -10.90
N VAL A 236 -7.41 0.39 -11.43
CA VAL A 236 -8.26 1.58 -11.20
C VAL A 236 -9.59 1.45 -11.94
N GLY A 237 -9.59 0.88 -13.15
CA GLY A 237 -10.81 0.64 -13.91
C GLY A 237 -11.75 -0.34 -13.19
N CYS A 238 -11.24 -1.46 -12.65
CA CYS A 238 -12.05 -2.43 -11.90
C CYS A 238 -12.54 -1.86 -10.56
N SER A 239 -11.74 -1.05 -9.87
CA SER A 239 -12.15 -0.44 -8.60
C SER A 239 -13.29 0.57 -8.81
N LEU A 240 -13.15 1.47 -9.79
CA LEU A 240 -14.21 2.43 -10.14
C LEU A 240 -15.47 1.74 -10.67
N LEU A 241 -15.31 0.70 -11.50
CA LEU A 241 -16.41 -0.12 -11.99
C LEU A 241 -17.23 -0.74 -10.85
N GLY A 242 -16.51 -1.37 -9.90
CA GLY A 242 -17.15 -2.06 -8.78
C GLY A 242 -17.89 -1.10 -7.86
N VAL A 243 -17.24 0.00 -7.46
CA VAL A 243 -17.85 1.03 -6.59
C VAL A 243 -19.07 1.65 -7.26
N ALA A 244 -18.97 2.03 -8.55
CA ALA A 244 -20.09 2.60 -9.29
C ALA A 244 -21.25 1.61 -9.46
N ALA A 245 -20.96 0.33 -9.75
CA ALA A 245 -21.98 -0.70 -9.93
C ALA A 245 -22.71 -1.03 -8.62
N VAL A 246 -21.97 -1.19 -7.51
CA VAL A 246 -22.55 -1.49 -6.19
C VAL A 246 -23.49 -0.35 -5.77
N LEU A 247 -23.02 0.90 -5.82
CA LEU A 247 -23.82 2.04 -5.39
C LEU A 247 -25.01 2.29 -6.32
N LEU A 248 -24.88 2.08 -7.64
CA LEU A 248 -25.99 2.19 -8.59
C LEU A 248 -27.09 1.18 -8.31
N VAL A 249 -26.73 -0.06 -7.93
CA VAL A 249 -27.70 -1.14 -7.70
C VAL A 249 -28.34 -1.06 -6.33
N THR A 250 -27.58 -0.71 -5.30
CA THR A 250 -28.05 -0.73 -3.91
C THR A 250 -28.59 0.62 -3.43
N GLY A 251 -28.04 1.73 -3.96
CA GLY A 251 -28.35 3.07 -3.48
C GLY A 251 -27.77 3.38 -2.08
N ASP A 252 -27.09 2.43 -1.44
CA ASP A 252 -26.57 2.51 -0.09
C ASP A 252 -25.05 2.38 -0.06
N SER A 253 -24.40 3.42 0.45
CA SER A 253 -22.94 3.46 0.54
C SER A 253 -22.36 2.55 1.63
N SER A 254 -23.11 2.17 2.65
CA SER A 254 -22.67 1.25 3.69
C SER A 254 -22.36 -0.14 3.11
N ILE A 255 -23.04 -0.54 2.04
CA ILE A 255 -22.78 -1.80 1.32
C ILE A 255 -21.41 -1.78 0.62
N LEU A 256 -20.89 -0.59 0.29
CA LEU A 256 -19.53 -0.46 -0.24
C LEU A 256 -18.45 -0.91 0.76
N LEU A 257 -18.71 -0.86 2.06
CA LEU A 257 -17.78 -1.41 3.06
C LEU A 257 -17.62 -2.92 2.90
N GLY A 258 -18.71 -3.63 2.55
CA GLY A 258 -18.64 -5.05 2.19
C GLY A 258 -17.80 -5.30 0.93
N PHE A 259 -17.99 -4.49 -0.11
CA PHE A 259 -17.18 -4.55 -1.34
C PHE A 259 -15.70 -4.26 -1.04
N SER A 260 -15.42 -3.25 -0.24
CA SER A 260 -14.08 -2.88 0.20
C SER A 260 -13.43 -4.00 1.03
N PHE A 261 -14.16 -4.62 1.96
CA PHE A 261 -13.65 -5.75 2.74
C PHE A 261 -13.31 -6.97 1.87
N GLY A 262 -14.08 -7.20 0.78
CA GLY A 262 -13.75 -8.20 -0.21
C GLY A 262 -12.42 -7.93 -0.92
N ALA A 263 -12.20 -6.69 -1.32
CA ALA A 263 -10.94 -6.23 -1.90
C ALA A 263 -9.77 -6.38 -0.91
N SER A 264 -9.95 -5.89 0.32
CA SER A 264 -8.95 -5.90 1.39
C SER A 264 -8.56 -7.32 1.83
N SER A 265 -9.55 -8.21 1.90
CA SER A 265 -9.28 -9.62 2.21
C SER A 265 -8.35 -10.25 1.18
N LEU A 266 -8.63 -10.05 -0.11
CA LEU A 266 -7.76 -10.56 -1.17
C LEU A 266 -6.38 -9.87 -1.13
N ALA A 267 -6.35 -8.55 -0.95
CA ALA A 267 -5.11 -7.79 -0.90
C ALA A 267 -4.19 -8.26 0.23
N LEU A 268 -4.74 -8.51 1.43
CA LEU A 268 -3.98 -9.03 2.57
C LEU A 268 -3.31 -10.37 2.24
N PHE A 269 -4.07 -11.29 1.65
CA PHE A 269 -3.55 -12.61 1.28
C PHE A 269 -2.54 -12.52 0.12
N ALA A 270 -2.86 -11.80 -0.95
CA ALA A 270 -1.99 -11.66 -2.12
C ALA A 270 -0.69 -10.93 -1.78
N LYS A 271 -0.75 -9.86 -0.97
CA LYS A 271 0.44 -9.09 -0.61
C LYS A 271 1.33 -9.84 0.38
N ALA A 272 0.78 -10.35 1.47
CA ALA A 272 1.56 -11.07 2.47
C ALA A 272 2.01 -12.46 1.95
N GLY A 273 1.15 -13.19 1.26
CA GLY A 273 1.48 -14.50 0.68
C GLY A 273 2.50 -14.40 -0.43
N GLY A 274 2.30 -13.48 -1.38
CA GLY A 274 3.26 -13.18 -2.44
C GLY A 274 4.59 -12.70 -1.88
N GLY A 275 4.57 -11.83 -0.86
CA GLY A 275 5.77 -11.33 -0.18
C GLY A 275 6.57 -12.45 0.52
N ILE A 276 5.90 -13.35 1.26
CA ILE A 276 6.59 -14.52 1.86
C ILE A 276 7.17 -15.43 0.76
N PHE A 277 6.43 -15.63 -0.34
CA PHE A 277 6.90 -16.47 -1.45
C PHE A 277 8.17 -15.87 -2.06
N THR A 278 8.12 -14.62 -2.53
CA THR A 278 9.24 -13.99 -3.24
C THR A 278 10.48 -13.90 -2.33
N LYS A 279 10.32 -13.47 -1.07
CA LYS A 279 11.47 -13.31 -0.18
C LYS A 279 11.99 -14.62 0.40
N THR A 280 11.21 -15.70 0.40
CA THR A 280 11.74 -17.05 0.63
C THR A 280 12.72 -17.45 -0.49
N ALA A 281 12.39 -17.19 -1.74
CA ALA A 281 13.23 -17.54 -2.88
C ALA A 281 14.47 -16.64 -2.98
N ASP A 282 14.29 -15.33 -2.93
CA ASP A 282 15.31 -14.30 -3.05
C ASP A 282 16.39 -14.44 -1.95
N VAL A 283 16.01 -14.39 -0.67
CA VAL A 283 16.93 -14.56 0.47
C VAL A 283 17.73 -15.87 0.36
N SER A 284 17.09 -16.96 -0.06
CA SER A 284 17.75 -18.28 -0.20
C SER A 284 18.69 -18.30 -1.40
N ALA A 285 18.31 -17.70 -2.52
CA ALA A 285 19.13 -17.61 -3.71
C ALA A 285 20.38 -16.75 -3.46
N ASP A 286 20.20 -15.62 -2.78
CA ASP A 286 21.29 -14.68 -2.46
C ASP A 286 22.28 -15.26 -1.45
N LEU A 287 21.80 -15.84 -0.35
CA LEU A 287 22.71 -16.43 0.65
C LEU A 287 23.52 -17.59 0.08
N THR A 288 22.89 -18.52 -0.59
CA THR A 288 23.60 -19.69 -1.14
C THR A 288 24.36 -19.36 -2.43
N GLY A 289 23.81 -18.54 -3.29
CA GLY A 289 24.43 -18.17 -4.57
C GLY A 289 25.57 -17.17 -4.39
N LYS A 290 25.26 -15.97 -3.93
CA LYS A 290 26.22 -14.86 -3.86
C LYS A 290 27.20 -14.98 -2.70
N VAL A 291 26.72 -15.33 -1.50
CA VAL A 291 27.56 -15.32 -0.29
C VAL A 291 28.37 -16.61 -0.15
N GLU A 292 27.73 -17.80 -0.29
CA GLU A 292 28.42 -19.07 -0.08
C GLU A 292 29.20 -19.58 -1.31
N LEU A 293 28.58 -19.52 -2.50
CA LEU A 293 29.15 -20.12 -3.72
C LEU A 293 29.85 -19.10 -4.62
N GLY A 294 29.60 -17.79 -4.43
CA GLY A 294 30.16 -16.72 -5.25
C GLY A 294 29.74 -16.77 -6.72
N ILE A 295 28.57 -17.33 -7.03
CA ILE A 295 27.99 -17.36 -8.39
C ILE A 295 27.16 -16.09 -8.62
N PRO A 296 26.95 -15.68 -9.90
CA PRO A 296 26.10 -14.56 -10.25
C PRO A 296 24.67 -14.68 -9.69
N GLU A 297 23.96 -13.57 -9.60
CA GLU A 297 22.59 -13.48 -9.05
C GLU A 297 21.62 -14.39 -9.78
N ASP A 298 21.55 -14.23 -11.11
CA ASP A 298 20.63 -14.98 -11.97
C ASP A 298 21.28 -16.20 -12.62
N ASP A 299 22.24 -16.85 -11.94
CA ASP A 299 22.90 -18.02 -12.49
C ASP A 299 21.92 -19.20 -12.59
N PRO A 300 21.71 -19.78 -13.79
CA PRO A 300 20.75 -20.87 -13.99
C PRO A 300 21.12 -22.18 -13.24
N ARG A 301 22.29 -22.26 -12.66
CA ARG A 301 22.67 -23.37 -11.76
C ARG A 301 22.00 -23.28 -10.40
N ASN A 302 21.60 -22.08 -9.98
CA ASN A 302 20.92 -21.89 -8.70
C ASN A 302 19.48 -22.43 -8.79
N PRO A 303 19.09 -23.44 -7.98
CA PRO A 303 17.74 -24.02 -8.04
C PRO A 303 16.62 -23.04 -7.70
N ALA A 304 16.91 -21.98 -6.94
CA ALA A 304 15.91 -21.00 -6.50
C ALA A 304 15.69 -19.84 -7.49
N VAL A 305 16.56 -19.65 -8.50
CA VAL A 305 16.50 -18.49 -9.41
C VAL A 305 15.16 -18.35 -10.14
N ILE A 306 14.55 -19.47 -10.56
CA ILE A 306 13.23 -19.40 -11.21
C ILE A 306 12.12 -19.08 -10.19
N ALA A 307 12.23 -19.60 -8.96
CA ALA A 307 11.27 -19.27 -7.90
C ALA A 307 11.34 -17.79 -7.52
N ASP A 308 12.51 -17.20 -7.52
CA ASP A 308 12.74 -15.78 -7.29
C ASP A 308 12.07 -14.92 -8.37
N ASN A 309 12.38 -15.16 -9.65
CA ASN A 309 11.71 -14.52 -10.77
C ASN A 309 10.18 -14.71 -10.81
N VAL A 310 9.67 -15.85 -10.34
CA VAL A 310 8.23 -16.07 -10.15
C VAL A 310 7.72 -15.15 -9.04
N GLY A 311 8.47 -15.02 -7.96
CA GLY A 311 8.16 -14.20 -6.80
C GLY A 311 7.89 -12.74 -7.14
N ASP A 312 8.73 -12.13 -7.98
CA ASP A 312 8.54 -10.76 -8.45
C ASP A 312 7.20 -10.57 -9.15
N ASN A 313 6.80 -11.53 -10.00
CA ASN A 313 5.52 -11.43 -10.69
C ASN A 313 4.31 -11.61 -9.75
N VAL A 314 4.40 -12.44 -8.72
CA VAL A 314 3.26 -12.72 -7.84
C VAL A 314 3.25 -11.81 -6.62
N GLY A 315 4.39 -11.48 -6.02
CA GLY A 315 4.52 -10.61 -4.86
C GLY A 315 4.47 -9.12 -5.21
N ASP A 316 5.37 -8.72 -6.14
CA ASP A 316 5.58 -7.30 -6.43
C ASP A 316 4.66 -6.76 -7.52
N VAL A 317 4.17 -7.59 -8.46
CA VAL A 317 3.15 -7.13 -9.41
C VAL A 317 1.75 -7.38 -8.85
N ALA A 318 1.33 -8.64 -8.68
CA ALA A 318 -0.06 -8.91 -8.32
C ALA A 318 -0.39 -8.51 -6.89
N GLY A 319 0.51 -8.76 -5.93
CA GLY A 319 0.31 -8.39 -4.53
C GLY A 319 0.23 -6.87 -4.34
N MET A 320 1.09 -6.10 -5.02
CA MET A 320 1.04 -4.64 -4.98
C MET A 320 -0.20 -4.09 -5.70
N GLY A 321 -0.57 -4.67 -6.83
CA GLY A 321 -1.78 -4.28 -7.53
C GLY A 321 -3.05 -4.53 -6.71
N ALA A 322 -3.11 -5.62 -5.95
CA ALA A 322 -4.22 -5.91 -5.04
C ALA A 322 -4.26 -4.92 -3.86
N ASP A 323 -3.10 -4.54 -3.27
CA ASP A 323 -2.98 -3.55 -2.21
C ASP A 323 -3.48 -2.16 -2.65
N LEU A 324 -3.08 -1.72 -3.86
CA LEU A 324 -3.52 -0.43 -4.41
C LEU A 324 -4.97 -0.46 -4.91
N PHE A 325 -5.48 -1.62 -5.34
CA PHE A 325 -6.91 -1.82 -5.58
C PHE A 325 -7.70 -1.61 -4.30
N ASP A 326 -7.29 -2.27 -3.23
CA ASP A 326 -7.90 -2.15 -1.89
C ASP A 326 -7.89 -0.71 -1.39
N SER A 327 -6.73 -0.06 -1.36
CA SER A 327 -6.58 1.32 -0.91
C SER A 327 -7.47 2.30 -1.69
N ASN A 328 -7.57 2.13 -3.02
CA ASN A 328 -8.41 2.97 -3.86
C ASN A 328 -9.91 2.75 -3.61
N VAL A 329 -10.33 1.50 -3.45
CA VAL A 329 -11.71 1.15 -3.09
C VAL A 329 -12.05 1.68 -1.70
N ALA A 330 -11.19 1.46 -0.72
CA ALA A 330 -11.42 1.88 0.67
C ALA A 330 -11.54 3.40 0.80
N ALA A 331 -10.71 4.17 0.07
CA ALA A 331 -10.80 5.63 0.05
C ALA A 331 -12.11 6.12 -0.58
N MET A 332 -12.52 5.53 -1.70
CA MET A 332 -13.81 5.87 -2.33
C MET A 332 -14.99 5.45 -1.44
N ALA A 333 -14.97 4.24 -0.88
CA ALA A 333 -16.05 3.74 -0.03
C ALA A 333 -16.23 4.60 1.22
N SER A 334 -15.14 4.89 1.96
CA SER A 334 -15.21 5.76 3.14
C SER A 334 -15.68 7.18 2.81
N ALA A 335 -15.19 7.77 1.71
CA ALA A 335 -15.63 9.09 1.27
C ALA A 335 -17.12 9.09 0.87
N LEU A 336 -17.62 8.04 0.21
CA LEU A 336 -19.01 7.91 -0.19
C LEU A 336 -19.95 7.69 1.00
N VAL A 337 -19.55 6.89 2.00
CA VAL A 337 -20.30 6.73 3.26
C VAL A 337 -20.49 8.08 3.94
N ILE A 338 -19.41 8.83 4.13
CA ILE A 338 -19.49 10.17 4.75
C ILE A 338 -20.23 11.16 3.85
N ALA A 339 -20.05 11.11 2.52
CA ALA A 339 -20.77 11.97 1.57
C ALA A 339 -22.30 11.74 1.62
N GLN A 340 -22.73 10.50 1.78
CA GLN A 340 -24.15 10.16 1.87
C GLN A 340 -24.77 10.62 3.19
N SER A 341 -24.05 10.54 4.31
CA SER A 341 -24.52 11.07 5.59
C SER A 341 -24.68 12.60 5.58
N LEU A 342 -23.96 13.31 4.71
CA LEU A 342 -24.06 14.75 4.49
C LEU A 342 -25.13 15.14 3.45
N SER A 343 -26.03 14.23 3.07
CA SER A 343 -27.08 14.50 2.09
C SER A 343 -28.03 15.59 2.56
N GLY A 344 -28.46 16.46 1.64
CA GLY A 344 -29.40 17.56 1.95
C GLY A 344 -28.74 18.86 2.40
N THR A 345 -27.42 18.94 2.47
CA THR A 345 -26.68 20.17 2.85
C THR A 345 -26.51 21.18 1.71
N GLY A 346 -27.06 20.91 0.52
CA GLY A 346 -26.95 21.79 -0.66
C GLY A 346 -25.71 21.55 -1.53
N PHE A 347 -24.82 20.63 -1.14
CA PHE A 347 -23.65 20.21 -1.92
C PHE A 347 -23.86 18.82 -2.52
N ASN A 348 -23.26 18.61 -3.71
CA ASN A 348 -23.35 17.34 -4.44
C ASN A 348 -22.13 16.44 -4.11
N ASN A 349 -21.97 16.09 -2.82
CA ASN A 349 -20.79 15.43 -2.29
C ASN A 349 -20.51 14.08 -2.96
N VAL A 350 -21.51 13.21 -3.13
CA VAL A 350 -21.39 11.90 -3.80
C VAL A 350 -20.93 12.06 -5.25
N SER A 351 -21.55 12.99 -5.99
CA SER A 351 -21.16 13.30 -7.37
C SER A 351 -19.72 13.80 -7.48
N MET A 352 -19.25 14.56 -6.48
CA MET A 352 -17.89 15.10 -6.44
C MET A 352 -16.84 13.98 -6.26
N VAL A 353 -17.12 12.98 -5.42
CA VAL A 353 -16.24 11.80 -5.26
C VAL A 353 -16.08 11.05 -6.58
N PHE A 354 -17.21 10.74 -7.26
CA PHE A 354 -17.16 10.08 -8.57
C PHE A 354 -16.46 10.91 -9.64
N CYS A 355 -16.75 12.19 -9.71
CA CYS A 355 -16.09 13.10 -10.65
C CYS A 355 -14.58 13.07 -10.50
N TYR A 356 -14.07 13.16 -9.27
CA TYR A 356 -12.63 13.16 -9.02
C TYR A 356 -11.98 11.81 -9.32
N ALA A 357 -12.65 10.70 -9.00
CA ALA A 357 -12.17 9.36 -9.36
C ALA A 357 -12.10 9.15 -10.90
N ILE A 358 -13.13 9.59 -11.63
CA ILE A 358 -13.16 9.55 -13.11
C ILE A 358 -12.01 10.35 -13.70
N LEU A 359 -11.84 11.60 -13.23
CA LEU A 359 -10.80 12.49 -13.74
C LEU A 359 -9.40 12.00 -13.39
N GLY A 360 -9.24 11.29 -12.27
CA GLY A 360 -8.00 10.63 -11.90
C GLY A 360 -7.61 9.49 -12.85
N LEU A 361 -8.57 8.62 -13.18
CA LEU A 361 -8.37 7.57 -14.18
C LEU A 361 -8.05 8.18 -15.56
N PHE A 362 -8.76 9.22 -15.95
CA PHE A 362 -8.54 9.90 -17.23
C PHE A 362 -7.16 10.60 -17.28
N ALA A 363 -6.74 11.26 -16.19
CA ALA A 363 -5.41 11.85 -16.08
C ALA A 363 -4.31 10.79 -16.17
N SER A 364 -4.52 9.61 -15.56
CA SER A 364 -3.60 8.47 -15.66
C SER A 364 -3.49 7.96 -17.10
N ILE A 365 -4.59 7.86 -17.85
CA ILE A 365 -4.56 7.48 -19.29
C ILE A 365 -3.70 8.44 -20.09
N ILE A 366 -3.87 9.75 -19.89
CA ILE A 366 -3.07 10.77 -20.60
C ILE A 366 -1.61 10.71 -20.20
N GLY A 367 -1.32 10.59 -18.89
CA GLY A 367 0.04 10.48 -18.38
C GLY A 367 0.78 9.27 -18.95
N ILE A 368 0.13 8.10 -18.98
CA ILE A 368 0.68 6.86 -19.57
C ILE A 368 0.94 7.06 -21.08
N ALA A 369 0.01 7.68 -21.81
CA ALA A 369 0.17 7.92 -23.23
C ALA A 369 1.34 8.87 -23.57
N THR A 370 1.70 9.77 -22.64
CA THR A 370 2.74 10.78 -22.83
C THR A 370 4.12 10.37 -22.31
N ALA A 371 4.22 9.28 -21.54
CA ALA A 371 5.48 8.82 -20.95
C ALA A 371 6.52 8.44 -22.00
N ARG A 372 7.71 9.06 -21.94
CA ARG A 372 8.83 8.84 -22.89
C ARG A 372 10.16 9.03 -22.20
N VAL A 373 11.15 8.19 -22.55
CA VAL A 373 12.53 8.35 -22.09
C VAL A 373 13.21 9.50 -22.86
N GLY A 374 13.59 10.53 -22.13
CA GLY A 374 14.37 11.66 -22.61
C GLY A 374 15.89 11.44 -22.48
N LYS A 375 16.65 12.57 -22.49
CA LYS A 375 18.12 12.55 -22.31
C LYS A 375 18.56 12.24 -20.86
N LYS A 376 17.64 12.35 -19.88
CA LYS A 376 17.92 12.20 -18.43
C LYS A 376 17.72 10.77 -17.91
N GLY A 377 17.51 9.80 -18.81
CA GLY A 377 17.37 8.38 -18.46
C GLY A 377 15.95 7.94 -18.01
N PRO A 378 15.81 6.65 -17.67
CA PRO A 378 14.53 6.01 -17.34
C PRO A 378 13.88 6.56 -16.06
N THR A 379 14.64 6.73 -14.97
CA THR A 379 14.15 7.26 -13.67
C THR A 379 13.46 8.62 -13.85
N SER A 380 14.09 9.52 -14.61
CA SER A 380 13.50 10.83 -14.90
C SER A 380 12.22 10.74 -15.74
N ALA A 381 12.09 9.73 -16.61
CA ALA A 381 10.88 9.51 -17.39
C ALA A 381 9.71 9.07 -16.51
N LEU A 382 9.94 8.14 -15.59
CA LEU A 382 8.94 7.64 -14.63
C LEU A 382 8.47 8.75 -13.68
N ASN A 383 9.41 9.47 -13.06
CA ASN A 383 9.08 10.60 -12.17
C ASN A 383 8.32 11.72 -12.91
N SER A 384 8.76 12.06 -14.15
CA SER A 384 8.09 13.09 -14.95
C SER A 384 6.67 12.68 -15.34
N SER A 385 6.41 11.39 -15.62
CA SER A 385 5.07 10.89 -15.94
C SER A 385 4.12 11.08 -14.77
N THR A 386 4.59 10.85 -13.54
CA THR A 386 3.83 11.09 -12.30
C THR A 386 3.51 12.58 -12.13
N TYR A 387 4.49 13.47 -12.29
CA TYR A 387 4.27 14.91 -12.15
C TYR A 387 3.32 15.47 -13.21
N VAL A 388 3.45 15.02 -14.46
CA VAL A 388 2.53 15.41 -15.55
C VAL A 388 1.10 14.96 -15.22
N THR A 389 0.92 13.71 -14.77
CA THR A 389 -0.40 13.19 -14.37
C THR A 389 -1.00 14.01 -13.21
N THR A 390 -0.17 14.37 -12.21
CA THR A 390 -0.58 15.22 -11.08
C THR A 390 -1.11 16.57 -11.55
N VAL A 391 -0.38 17.25 -12.43
CA VAL A 391 -0.79 18.56 -12.95
C VAL A 391 -2.09 18.44 -13.77
N ILE A 392 -2.18 17.44 -14.65
CA ILE A 392 -3.40 17.20 -15.44
C ILE A 392 -4.60 16.99 -14.54
N TYR A 393 -4.46 16.15 -13.50
CA TYR A 393 -5.54 15.91 -12.54
C TYR A 393 -5.99 17.18 -11.82
N LEU A 394 -5.04 17.96 -11.28
CA LEU A 394 -5.37 19.21 -10.57
C LEU A 394 -6.10 20.21 -11.46
N VAL A 395 -5.68 20.33 -12.71
CA VAL A 395 -6.34 21.23 -13.68
C VAL A 395 -7.73 20.73 -14.04
N LEU A 396 -7.90 19.44 -14.34
CA LEU A 396 -9.18 18.88 -14.71
C LEU A 396 -10.21 18.96 -13.56
N THR A 397 -9.79 18.66 -12.33
CA THR A 397 -10.67 18.76 -11.15
C THR A 397 -11.01 20.19 -10.78
N ALA A 398 -10.10 21.15 -10.98
CA ALA A 398 -10.39 22.58 -10.82
C ALA A 398 -11.45 23.05 -11.84
N ILE A 399 -11.30 22.66 -13.10
CA ILE A 399 -12.29 22.95 -14.15
C ILE A 399 -13.65 22.33 -13.80
N ALA A 400 -13.67 21.07 -13.37
CA ALA A 400 -14.92 20.40 -12.97
C ALA A 400 -15.57 21.11 -11.77
N THR A 401 -14.78 21.52 -10.77
CA THR A 401 -15.29 22.26 -9.60
C THR A 401 -15.88 23.61 -9.99
N ALA A 402 -15.35 24.26 -11.01
CA ALA A 402 -15.89 25.52 -11.52
C ALA A 402 -17.16 25.34 -12.37
N LEU A 403 -17.31 24.20 -13.05
CA LEU A 403 -18.40 23.96 -13.99
C LEU A 403 -19.65 23.32 -13.37
N PHE A 404 -19.46 22.41 -12.40
CA PHE A 404 -20.58 21.68 -11.82
C PHE A 404 -21.17 22.39 -10.60
N PRO A 405 -22.50 22.70 -10.61
CA PRO A 405 -23.15 23.32 -9.46
C PRO A 405 -23.15 22.35 -8.26
N GLY A 406 -23.00 22.92 -7.07
CA GLY A 406 -22.92 22.15 -5.81
C GLY A 406 -21.53 21.55 -5.50
N PHE A 407 -20.51 21.81 -6.34
CA PHE A 407 -19.13 21.47 -6.02
C PHE A 407 -18.45 22.58 -5.21
N SER A 408 -17.61 22.21 -4.24
CA SER A 408 -16.96 23.14 -3.31
C SER A 408 -15.47 23.26 -3.55
N TRP A 409 -14.97 24.49 -3.68
CA TRP A 409 -13.53 24.77 -3.76
C TRP A 409 -12.75 24.36 -2.49
N ARG A 410 -13.42 24.31 -1.34
CA ARG A 410 -12.80 23.84 -0.09
C ARG A 410 -12.51 22.36 -0.15
N ILE A 411 -13.45 21.57 -0.67
CA ILE A 411 -13.28 20.13 -0.88
C ILE A 411 -12.23 19.86 -1.98
N TRP A 412 -12.24 20.65 -3.06
CA TRP A 412 -11.17 20.58 -4.08
C TRP A 412 -9.80 20.88 -3.45
N GLY A 413 -9.71 21.89 -2.61
CA GLY A 413 -8.47 22.22 -1.89
C GLY A 413 -7.98 21.07 -1.00
N ALA A 414 -8.88 20.39 -0.32
CA ALA A 414 -8.55 19.20 0.49
C ALA A 414 -7.99 18.06 -0.39
N ALA A 415 -8.65 17.74 -1.51
CA ALA A 415 -8.17 16.73 -2.45
C ALA A 415 -6.80 17.11 -3.08
N ALA A 416 -6.61 18.38 -3.43
CA ALA A 416 -5.36 18.90 -3.97
C ALA A 416 -4.21 18.80 -2.96
N VAL A 417 -4.45 19.14 -1.69
CA VAL A 417 -3.44 19.01 -0.61
C VAL A 417 -3.05 17.56 -0.42
N GLY A 418 -4.01 16.63 -0.39
CA GLY A 418 -3.72 15.20 -0.31
C GLY A 418 -2.76 14.74 -1.41
N LEU A 419 -3.08 15.04 -2.67
CA LEU A 419 -2.24 14.68 -3.81
C LEU A 419 -0.84 15.31 -3.75
N LEU A 420 -0.76 16.61 -3.46
CA LEU A 420 0.53 17.32 -3.39
C LEU A 420 1.43 16.78 -2.29
N VAL A 421 0.85 16.46 -1.12
CA VAL A 421 1.61 15.83 -0.03
C VAL A 421 2.09 14.45 -0.44
N GLY A 422 1.29 13.65 -1.15
CA GLY A 422 1.73 12.36 -1.70
C GLY A 422 2.95 12.48 -2.61
N VAL A 423 2.95 13.46 -3.51
CA VAL A 423 4.10 13.75 -4.37
C VAL A 423 5.33 14.17 -3.56
N ILE A 424 5.16 15.02 -2.54
CA ILE A 424 6.25 15.45 -1.65
C ILE A 424 6.84 14.25 -0.89
N ILE A 425 5.98 13.34 -0.40
CA ILE A 425 6.43 12.12 0.27
C ILE A 425 7.22 11.23 -0.71
N GLY A 426 6.76 11.08 -1.96
CA GLY A 426 7.53 10.40 -2.99
C GLY A 426 8.92 10.99 -3.19
N ILE A 427 9.04 12.33 -3.28
CA ILE A 427 10.33 13.04 -3.41
C ILE A 427 11.21 12.82 -2.19
N THR A 428 10.65 12.83 -0.98
CA THR A 428 11.42 12.58 0.25
C THR A 428 11.88 11.14 0.36
N THR A 429 11.06 10.18 -0.06
CA THR A 429 11.45 8.76 -0.14
C THR A 429 12.62 8.58 -1.12
N ASP A 430 12.53 9.16 -2.32
CA ASP A 430 13.62 9.19 -3.31
C ASP A 430 14.93 9.71 -2.69
N TYR A 431 14.87 10.81 -1.92
CA TYR A 431 16.06 11.35 -1.26
C TYR A 431 16.75 10.37 -0.29
N PHE A 432 15.99 9.50 0.39
CA PHE A 432 16.54 8.52 1.32
C PHE A 432 16.94 7.21 0.66
N THR A 433 16.38 6.85 -0.48
CA THR A 433 16.52 5.50 -1.06
C THR A 433 17.26 5.46 -2.40
N ASP A 434 17.37 6.56 -3.15
CA ASP A 434 18.02 6.60 -4.46
C ASP A 434 19.56 6.48 -4.34
N ASP A 435 20.18 5.64 -5.16
CA ASP A 435 21.60 5.33 -5.16
C ASP A 435 22.52 6.55 -5.45
N SER A 436 22.00 7.54 -6.17
CA SER A 436 22.71 8.80 -6.44
C SER A 436 22.84 9.70 -5.20
N LYS A 437 22.01 9.50 -4.17
CA LYS A 437 21.86 10.40 -3.01
C LYS A 437 22.91 10.15 -1.92
N PRO A 438 23.16 11.17 -1.10
CA PRO A 438 24.19 11.07 -0.05
C PRO A 438 23.90 10.01 1.03
N ILE A 439 22.62 9.68 1.28
CA ILE A 439 22.26 8.73 2.34
C ILE A 439 22.68 7.31 1.95
N VAL A 440 22.37 6.86 0.75
CA VAL A 440 22.78 5.54 0.23
C VAL A 440 24.30 5.43 0.23
N LYS A 441 25.01 6.47 -0.21
CA LYS A 441 26.49 6.51 -0.18
C LYS A 441 27.09 6.40 1.22
N LYS A 442 26.44 7.00 2.24
CA LYS A 442 26.86 6.86 3.64
C LYS A 442 26.67 5.44 4.15
N VAL A 443 25.58 4.76 3.80
CA VAL A 443 25.34 3.37 4.17
C VAL A 443 26.33 2.45 3.44
N ALA A 444 26.62 2.71 2.16
CA ALA A 444 27.63 2.00 1.40
C ALA A 444 29.02 2.15 2.03
N HIS A 445 29.37 3.36 2.45
CA HIS A 445 30.63 3.57 3.18
C HIS A 445 30.64 2.85 4.54
N ALA A 446 29.52 2.80 5.26
CA ALA A 446 29.40 2.04 6.51
C ALA A 446 29.60 0.54 6.28
N SER A 447 29.21 0.02 5.12
CA SER A 447 29.39 -1.39 4.73
C SER A 447 30.86 -1.79 4.64
N SER A 448 31.78 -0.85 4.39
CA SER A 448 33.22 -1.12 4.42
C SER A 448 33.76 -1.49 5.81
N SER A 449 33.00 -1.14 6.86
CA SER A 449 33.33 -1.50 8.25
C SER A 449 32.64 -2.81 8.70
N GLY A 450 31.84 -3.43 7.84
CA GLY A 450 31.21 -4.73 8.06
C GLY A 450 29.69 -4.71 8.20
N PRO A 451 29.04 -5.89 8.18
CA PRO A 451 27.58 -6.02 8.07
C PRO A 451 26.81 -5.42 9.25
N ALA A 452 27.37 -5.44 10.45
CA ALA A 452 26.72 -4.83 11.61
C ALA A 452 26.50 -3.31 11.42
N PHE A 453 27.48 -2.62 10.83
CA PHE A 453 27.36 -1.18 10.55
C PHE A 453 26.39 -0.90 9.40
N THR A 454 26.33 -1.78 8.40
CA THR A 454 25.32 -1.71 7.33
C THR A 454 23.92 -1.79 7.93
N VAL A 455 23.65 -2.79 8.77
CA VAL A 455 22.33 -2.99 9.40
C VAL A 455 21.97 -1.81 10.32
N LEU A 456 22.89 -1.38 11.21
CA LEU A 456 22.64 -0.26 12.13
C LEU A 456 22.35 1.05 11.39
N SER A 457 23.09 1.36 10.34
CA SER A 457 22.90 2.59 9.58
C SER A 457 21.57 2.56 8.81
N GLY A 458 21.19 1.44 8.21
CA GLY A 458 19.92 1.29 7.50
C GLY A 458 18.72 1.40 8.44
N ILE A 459 18.75 0.77 9.63
CA ILE A 459 17.71 0.94 10.66
C ILE A 459 17.59 2.42 11.05
N SER A 460 18.71 3.09 11.31
CA SER A 460 18.73 4.48 11.77
C SER A 460 18.16 5.43 10.72
N TYR A 461 18.62 5.34 9.46
CA TYR A 461 18.10 6.17 8.38
C TYR A 461 16.68 5.78 7.97
N GLY A 462 16.30 4.51 8.11
CA GLY A 462 14.93 4.06 7.92
C GLY A 462 13.94 4.76 8.87
N PHE A 463 14.25 4.83 10.17
CA PHE A 463 13.44 5.59 11.11
C PHE A 463 13.42 7.09 10.82
N ILE A 464 14.56 7.69 10.47
CA ILE A 464 14.61 9.11 10.12
C ILE A 464 13.76 9.39 8.88
N SER A 465 13.74 8.50 7.89
CA SER A 465 12.98 8.66 6.66
C SER A 465 11.46 8.58 6.86
N ALA A 466 10.99 7.96 7.94
CA ALA A 466 9.55 7.92 8.27
C ALA A 466 9.02 9.29 8.74
N LEU A 467 9.87 10.17 9.31
CA LEU A 467 9.46 11.45 9.86
C LEU A 467 8.79 12.37 8.83
N PRO A 468 9.38 12.69 7.65
CA PRO A 468 8.74 13.59 6.69
C PRO A 468 7.42 13.03 6.16
N ALA A 469 7.28 11.71 5.99
CA ALA A 469 6.05 11.09 5.55
C ALA A 469 4.95 11.20 6.63
N MET A 470 5.25 10.88 7.89
CA MET A 470 4.30 10.99 9.00
C MET A 470 3.85 12.44 9.21
N VAL A 471 4.78 13.39 9.18
CA VAL A 471 4.45 14.83 9.27
C VAL A 471 3.61 15.27 8.07
N GLY A 472 3.93 14.81 6.86
CA GLY A 472 3.16 15.10 5.65
C GLY A 472 1.71 14.63 5.76
N ILE A 473 1.48 13.38 6.19
CA ILE A 473 0.13 12.82 6.43
C ILE A 473 -0.63 13.68 7.46
N ALA A 474 0.00 13.97 8.60
CA ALA A 474 -0.63 14.75 9.68
C ALA A 474 -0.98 16.19 9.22
N VAL A 475 -0.08 16.84 8.51
CA VAL A 475 -0.29 18.19 7.97
C VAL A 475 -1.39 18.17 6.89
N SER A 476 -1.40 17.19 6.01
CA SER A 476 -2.45 17.02 5.00
C SER A 476 -3.83 16.88 5.64
N ALA A 477 -3.94 15.98 6.63
CA ALA A 477 -5.18 15.76 7.35
C ALA A 477 -5.64 17.04 8.08
N LEU A 478 -4.74 17.75 8.76
CA LEU A 478 -5.04 19.00 9.48
C LEU A 478 -5.50 20.10 8.53
N ILE A 479 -4.82 20.30 7.38
CA ILE A 479 -5.21 21.30 6.39
C ILE A 479 -6.58 20.94 5.79
N ALA A 480 -6.81 19.69 5.39
CA ALA A 480 -8.08 19.21 4.86
C ALA A 480 -9.23 19.43 5.87
N TYR A 481 -8.98 19.08 7.14
CA TYR A 481 -9.90 19.35 8.25
C TYR A 481 -10.27 20.82 8.33
N LYS A 482 -9.27 21.71 8.45
CA LYS A 482 -9.50 23.16 8.62
C LYS A 482 -10.10 23.84 7.39
N LEU A 483 -9.85 23.34 6.20
CA LEU A 483 -10.50 23.85 4.98
C LEU A 483 -12.00 23.55 4.95
N CYS A 484 -12.42 22.37 5.41
CA CYS A 484 -13.79 21.91 5.30
C CYS A 484 -14.63 22.14 6.57
N GLU A 485 -14.03 22.28 7.76
CA GLU A 485 -14.70 22.57 9.04
C GLU A 485 -15.77 23.68 8.95
N PRO A 486 -15.50 24.84 8.27
CA PRO A 486 -16.49 25.92 8.18
C PRO A 486 -17.70 25.61 7.28
N MET A 487 -17.76 24.46 6.62
CA MET A 487 -18.90 24.07 5.79
C MET A 487 -20.06 23.44 6.61
N GLY A 488 -19.78 22.99 7.83
CA GLY A 488 -20.75 22.40 8.74
C GLY A 488 -20.26 21.09 9.38
N GLU A 489 -21.09 20.52 10.23
CA GLU A 489 -20.82 19.27 10.93
C GLU A 489 -20.57 18.14 9.93
N GLY A 490 -19.58 17.29 10.20
CA GLY A 490 -19.16 16.18 9.34
C GLY A 490 -18.25 16.56 8.16
N TYR A 491 -18.27 17.81 7.71
CA TYR A 491 -17.45 18.23 6.54
C TYR A 491 -15.94 18.19 6.80
N ALA A 492 -15.51 18.35 8.03
CA ALA A 492 -14.10 18.24 8.40
C ALA A 492 -13.55 16.84 8.11
N ILE A 493 -14.30 15.80 8.49
CA ILE A 493 -13.95 14.40 8.22
C ILE A 493 -14.07 14.10 6.72
N PHE A 494 -15.11 14.61 6.07
CA PHE A 494 -15.26 14.50 4.61
C PHE A 494 -14.08 15.14 3.86
N GLY A 495 -13.55 16.27 4.34
CA GLY A 495 -12.35 16.88 3.80
C GLY A 495 -11.12 15.95 3.85
N ILE A 496 -10.92 15.25 4.97
CA ILE A 496 -9.84 14.26 5.10
C ILE A 496 -10.06 13.10 4.12
N SER A 497 -11.29 12.62 3.98
CA SER A 497 -11.63 11.57 3.01
C SER A 497 -11.35 12.00 1.58
N MET A 498 -11.67 13.24 1.25
CA MET A 498 -11.37 13.79 -0.08
C MET A 498 -9.87 14.02 -0.30
N ALA A 499 -9.07 14.26 0.74
CA ALA A 499 -7.61 14.27 0.63
C ALA A 499 -7.07 12.87 0.31
N ALA A 500 -7.63 11.80 0.90
CA ALA A 500 -7.30 10.42 0.55
C ALA A 500 -7.68 10.09 -0.91
N VAL A 501 -8.90 10.43 -1.34
CA VAL A 501 -9.36 10.27 -2.73
C VAL A 501 -8.47 11.05 -3.69
N GLY A 502 -8.11 12.29 -3.35
CA GLY A 502 -7.21 13.11 -4.14
C GLY A 502 -5.83 12.50 -4.30
N MET A 503 -5.24 11.99 -3.21
CA MET A 503 -3.94 11.32 -3.24
C MET A 503 -3.98 10.06 -4.11
N LEU A 504 -5.01 9.23 -3.99
CA LEU A 504 -5.16 8.00 -4.77
C LEU A 504 -5.67 8.21 -6.21
N SER A 505 -6.04 9.42 -6.60
CA SER A 505 -6.58 9.69 -7.94
C SER A 505 -5.63 9.32 -9.07
N ILE A 506 -4.31 9.48 -8.88
CA ILE A 506 -3.30 9.15 -9.88
C ILE A 506 -2.74 7.73 -9.72
N VAL A 507 -3.39 6.88 -8.92
CA VAL A 507 -2.90 5.54 -8.60
C VAL A 507 -2.72 4.66 -9.85
N GLY A 508 -3.46 4.91 -10.93
CA GLY A 508 -3.24 4.23 -12.22
C GLY A 508 -1.85 4.46 -12.79
N MET A 509 -1.31 5.68 -12.66
CA MET A 509 0.08 5.99 -13.02
C MET A 509 1.06 5.39 -12.01
N ILE A 510 0.76 5.47 -10.72
CA ILE A 510 1.61 4.92 -9.65
C ILE A 510 1.80 3.42 -9.83
N ILE A 511 0.72 2.65 -10.07
CA ILE A 511 0.80 1.19 -10.34
C ILE A 511 1.56 0.92 -11.63
N SER A 512 1.40 1.76 -12.66
CA SER A 512 2.13 1.59 -13.93
C SER A 512 3.63 1.71 -13.73
N ASN A 513 4.06 2.63 -12.90
CA ASN A 513 5.45 2.83 -12.51
C ASN A 513 5.95 1.71 -11.58
N ASP A 514 5.13 1.29 -10.63
CA ASP A 514 5.48 0.25 -9.68
C ASP A 514 5.67 -1.11 -10.36
N ALA A 515 4.71 -1.54 -11.17
CA ALA A 515 4.79 -2.79 -11.93
C ALA A 515 5.90 -2.81 -13.00
N TYR A 516 6.38 -1.64 -13.43
CA TYR A 516 7.56 -1.55 -14.29
C TYR A 516 8.79 -2.15 -13.61
N GLY A 517 9.01 -1.92 -12.32
CA GLY A 517 10.17 -2.39 -11.57
C GLY A 517 10.37 -3.91 -11.67
N PRO A 518 9.43 -4.76 -11.20
CA PRO A 518 9.54 -6.21 -11.29
C PRO A 518 9.66 -6.73 -12.73
N ILE A 519 9.06 -6.04 -13.71
CA ILE A 519 9.17 -6.42 -15.12
C ILE A 519 10.60 -6.25 -15.63
N VAL A 520 11.29 -5.15 -15.27
CA VAL A 520 12.66 -4.90 -15.73
C VAL A 520 13.69 -5.68 -14.93
N ASP A 521 13.45 -5.94 -13.65
CA ASP A 521 14.23 -6.80 -12.79
C ASP A 521 14.28 -8.24 -13.37
N ASN A 522 13.12 -8.84 -13.60
CA ASN A 522 13.01 -10.12 -14.32
C ASN A 522 13.62 -10.09 -15.74
N ALA A 523 13.52 -8.95 -16.43
CA ALA A 523 14.14 -8.82 -17.76
C ALA A 523 15.67 -8.82 -17.67
N ARG A 524 16.22 -8.24 -16.62
CA ARG A 524 17.66 -8.26 -16.32
C ARG A 524 18.14 -9.70 -16.08
N GLY A 525 17.45 -10.45 -15.21
CA GLY A 525 17.75 -11.85 -14.97
C GLY A 525 17.63 -12.72 -16.22
N LEU A 526 16.59 -12.50 -17.04
CA LEU A 526 16.42 -13.18 -18.32
C LEU A 526 17.52 -12.82 -19.34
N ALA A 527 18.05 -11.61 -19.34
CA ALA A 527 19.17 -11.22 -20.20
C ALA A 527 20.46 -11.95 -19.80
N GLU A 528 20.70 -12.10 -18.50
CA GLU A 528 21.84 -12.85 -17.95
C GLU A 528 21.71 -14.35 -18.26
N MET A 529 20.60 -15.00 -17.89
CA MET A 529 20.31 -16.41 -18.19
C MET A 529 20.30 -16.72 -19.69
N GLY A 530 19.83 -15.76 -20.49
CA GLY A 530 19.79 -15.85 -21.96
C GLY A 530 21.14 -15.69 -22.66
N GLY A 531 22.14 -15.21 -21.94
CA GLY A 531 23.49 -14.97 -22.47
C GLY A 531 23.54 -13.85 -23.54
N LEU A 532 22.80 -12.72 -23.32
CA LEU A 532 22.66 -11.66 -24.32
C LEU A 532 23.89 -10.72 -24.43
N GLY A 533 24.94 -10.96 -23.66
CA GLY A 533 26.17 -10.18 -23.68
C GLY A 533 26.15 -8.97 -22.75
N GLU A 534 27.37 -8.52 -22.35
CA GLU A 534 27.57 -7.51 -21.32
C GLU A 534 26.91 -6.14 -21.64
N GLU A 535 26.87 -5.71 -22.89
CA GLU A 535 26.26 -4.44 -23.28
C GLU A 535 24.75 -4.45 -23.05
N THR A 536 24.09 -5.58 -23.32
CA THR A 536 22.66 -5.78 -23.05
C THR A 536 22.37 -5.84 -21.56
N ILE A 537 23.25 -6.53 -20.80
CA ILE A 537 23.12 -6.61 -19.33
C ILE A 537 23.26 -5.21 -18.73
N ARG A 538 24.22 -4.39 -19.15
CA ARG A 538 24.36 -2.99 -18.68
C ARG A 538 23.12 -2.14 -18.97
N ALA A 539 22.52 -2.32 -20.16
CA ALA A 539 21.27 -1.62 -20.50
C ALA A 539 20.11 -2.09 -19.60
N ALA A 540 20.06 -3.38 -19.25
CA ALA A 540 19.08 -3.94 -18.35
C ALA A 540 19.32 -3.49 -16.89
N ASP A 541 20.58 -3.41 -16.43
CA ASP A 541 20.95 -2.90 -15.11
C ASP A 541 20.51 -1.43 -14.93
N GLU A 542 20.64 -0.57 -15.97
CA GLU A 542 20.17 0.82 -15.90
C GLU A 542 18.63 0.90 -15.79
N LEU A 543 17.92 0.02 -16.49
CA LEU A 543 16.46 -0.08 -16.39
C LEU A 543 16.02 -0.58 -15.02
N ASP A 544 16.69 -1.57 -14.47
CA ASP A 544 16.43 -2.17 -13.17
C ASP A 544 16.72 -1.18 -12.02
N SER A 545 17.86 -0.48 -12.04
CA SER A 545 18.17 0.59 -11.08
C SER A 545 17.07 1.66 -11.06
N ALA A 546 16.57 2.07 -12.25
CA ALA A 546 15.44 2.99 -12.34
C ALA A 546 14.15 2.38 -11.76
N GLY A 547 13.92 1.09 -11.98
CA GLY A 547 12.80 0.32 -11.44
C GLY A 547 12.81 0.30 -9.92
N ASN A 548 13.94 0.03 -9.28
CA ASN A 548 14.08 -0.03 -7.83
C ASN A 548 13.88 1.31 -7.14
N THR A 549 14.43 2.39 -7.71
CA THR A 549 14.19 3.75 -7.23
C THR A 549 12.69 4.07 -7.24
N VAL A 550 11.99 3.75 -8.31
CA VAL A 550 10.57 4.04 -8.43
C VAL A 550 9.71 3.12 -7.56
N LYS A 551 10.08 1.84 -7.40
CA LYS A 551 9.43 0.93 -6.42
C LYS A 551 9.44 1.54 -5.00
N ALA A 552 10.56 2.10 -4.55
CA ALA A 552 10.65 2.74 -3.24
C ALA A 552 9.73 3.98 -3.14
N VAL A 553 9.72 4.83 -4.16
CA VAL A 553 8.88 6.04 -4.25
C VAL A 553 7.40 5.67 -4.23
N THR A 554 6.99 4.68 -5.03
CA THR A 554 5.59 4.23 -5.13
C THR A 554 5.10 3.57 -3.84
N LYS A 555 5.95 2.81 -3.14
CA LYS A 555 5.65 2.25 -1.82
C LYS A 555 5.45 3.34 -0.77
N GLY A 556 6.34 4.33 -0.71
CA GLY A 556 6.19 5.48 0.20
C GLY A 556 4.90 6.25 -0.05
N PHE A 557 4.56 6.48 -1.32
CA PHE A 557 3.29 7.09 -1.74
C PHE A 557 2.09 6.23 -1.32
N SER A 558 2.10 4.92 -1.60
CA SER A 558 1.01 3.99 -1.29
C SER A 558 0.72 3.92 0.22
N ILE A 559 1.76 3.73 1.05
CA ILE A 559 1.62 3.67 2.50
C ILE A 559 1.05 4.99 3.06
N SER A 560 1.47 6.11 2.50
CA SER A 560 0.98 7.42 2.93
C SER A 560 -0.47 7.67 2.51
N ALA A 561 -0.85 7.22 1.33
CA ALA A 561 -2.23 7.28 0.85
C ALA A 561 -3.16 6.44 1.72
N ALA A 562 -2.72 5.23 2.07
CA ALA A 562 -3.45 4.41 3.02
C ALA A 562 -3.55 5.06 4.40
N GLY A 563 -2.53 5.79 4.84
CA GLY A 563 -2.58 6.58 6.08
C GLY A 563 -3.76 7.55 6.12
N LEU A 564 -3.98 8.31 5.05
CA LEU A 564 -5.16 9.18 4.93
C LEU A 564 -6.47 8.37 4.81
N THR A 565 -6.45 7.26 4.08
CA THR A 565 -7.61 6.38 3.90
C THR A 565 -8.08 5.78 5.22
N VAL A 566 -7.17 5.31 6.08
CA VAL A 566 -7.56 4.71 7.36
C VAL A 566 -8.05 5.75 8.38
N ILE A 567 -7.57 7.00 8.30
CA ILE A 567 -8.15 8.12 9.06
C ILE A 567 -9.59 8.38 8.56
N SER A 568 -9.84 8.31 7.26
CA SER A 568 -11.17 8.40 6.67
C SER A 568 -12.07 7.23 7.11
N LEU A 569 -11.53 6.00 7.13
CA LEU A 569 -12.25 4.81 7.61
C LEU A 569 -12.59 4.89 9.10
N LEU A 570 -11.75 5.53 9.93
CA LEU A 570 -12.10 5.81 11.33
C LEU A 570 -13.33 6.73 11.42
N GLY A 571 -13.44 7.71 10.51
CA GLY A 571 -14.63 8.56 10.39
C GLY A 571 -15.87 7.78 9.93
N ALA A 572 -15.72 6.88 8.95
CA ALA A 572 -16.79 6.00 8.50
C ALA A 572 -17.22 5.03 9.63
N PHE A 573 -16.28 4.46 10.39
CA PHE A 573 -16.57 3.65 11.58
C PHE A 573 -17.40 4.43 12.60
N MET A 574 -17.03 5.68 12.87
CA MET A 574 -17.77 6.52 13.81
C MET A 574 -19.21 6.80 13.31
N SER A 575 -19.39 7.00 11.99
CA SER A 575 -20.72 7.16 11.39
C SER A 575 -21.57 5.90 11.58
N GLU A 576 -21.06 4.74 11.18
CA GLU A 576 -21.77 3.44 11.31
C GLU A 576 -22.07 3.09 12.78
N ALA A 577 -21.12 3.35 13.69
CA ALA A 577 -21.35 3.13 15.11
C ALA A 577 -22.42 4.06 15.68
N ASN A 578 -22.46 5.31 15.25
CA ASN A 578 -23.48 6.28 15.66
C ASN A 578 -24.87 5.94 15.13
N ASP A 579 -24.98 5.43 13.91
CA ASP A 579 -26.24 4.95 13.37
C ASP A 579 -26.78 3.76 14.17
N ALA A 580 -25.90 2.84 14.57
CA ALA A 580 -26.25 1.71 15.44
C ALA A 580 -26.63 2.16 16.87
N LEU A 581 -25.91 3.13 17.46
CA LEU A 581 -26.20 3.70 18.78
C LEU A 581 -27.52 4.46 18.77
N ALA A 582 -27.81 5.25 17.75
CA ALA A 582 -29.07 5.96 17.54
C ALA A 582 -30.24 4.98 17.46
N ALA A 583 -30.09 3.88 16.70
CA ALA A 583 -31.09 2.82 16.61
C ALA A 583 -31.32 2.11 17.94
N ALA A 584 -30.30 1.99 18.79
CA ALA A 584 -30.37 1.45 20.14
C ALA A 584 -30.86 2.46 21.21
N GLY A 585 -31.09 3.74 20.84
CA GLY A 585 -31.46 4.80 21.78
C GLY A 585 -30.36 5.18 22.78
N ARG A 586 -29.09 5.00 22.40
CA ARG A 586 -27.89 5.30 23.22
C ARG A 586 -27.28 6.63 22.81
N GLU A 587 -26.41 7.20 23.66
CA GLU A 587 -25.69 8.43 23.38
C GLU A 587 -24.71 8.22 22.21
N LEU A 588 -24.64 9.24 21.32
CA LEU A 588 -23.75 9.21 20.17
C LEU A 588 -22.30 9.50 20.56
N ILE A 589 -21.38 8.88 19.86
CA ILE A 589 -19.95 9.13 20.01
C ILE A 589 -19.58 10.40 19.25
N THR A 590 -19.10 11.42 19.98
CA THR A 590 -18.60 12.68 19.41
C THR A 590 -17.08 12.70 19.26
N GLY A 591 -16.39 11.76 19.90
CA GLY A 591 -14.94 11.60 19.87
C GLY A 591 -14.47 10.49 20.79
N PHE A 592 -13.21 10.13 20.72
CA PHE A 592 -12.59 9.09 21.54
C PHE A 592 -11.67 9.73 22.58
N ASP A 593 -12.14 9.77 23.83
CA ASP A 593 -11.35 10.31 24.95
C ASP A 593 -10.25 9.32 25.36
N ILE A 594 -9.00 9.67 25.08
CA ILE A 594 -7.82 8.85 25.42
C ILE A 594 -7.67 8.66 26.95
N MET A 595 -8.23 9.54 27.75
CA MET A 595 -8.20 9.40 29.22
C MET A 595 -9.17 8.32 29.72
N SER A 596 -10.12 7.90 28.89
CA SER A 596 -11.00 6.76 29.21
C SER A 596 -10.18 5.46 29.25
N PRO A 597 -10.26 4.66 30.34
CA PRO A 597 -9.55 3.39 30.43
C PRO A 597 -9.90 2.41 29.29
N THR A 598 -11.14 2.45 28.83
CA THR A 598 -11.62 1.59 27.73
C THR A 598 -10.98 1.96 26.40
N VAL A 599 -10.92 3.27 26.09
CA VAL A 599 -10.24 3.77 24.89
C VAL A 599 -8.74 3.49 24.97
N PHE A 600 -8.12 3.75 26.13
CA PHE A 600 -6.69 3.51 26.34
C PHE A 600 -6.31 2.03 26.22
N PHE A 601 -7.14 1.12 26.74
CA PHE A 601 -6.99 -0.33 26.50
C PHE A 601 -6.97 -0.64 25.00
N GLY A 602 -7.91 -0.08 24.24
CA GLY A 602 -7.94 -0.20 22.78
C GLY A 602 -6.64 0.28 22.13
N VAL A 603 -6.16 1.48 22.49
CA VAL A 603 -4.92 2.07 21.94
C VAL A 603 -3.72 1.13 22.16
N LEU A 604 -3.54 0.59 23.35
CA LEU A 604 -2.40 -0.28 23.66
C LEU A 604 -2.45 -1.58 22.86
N VAL A 605 -3.62 -2.24 22.80
CA VAL A 605 -3.76 -3.48 22.03
C VAL A 605 -3.59 -3.20 20.52
N GLY A 606 -4.21 -2.13 20.02
CA GLY A 606 -4.12 -1.72 18.61
C GLY A 606 -2.69 -1.43 18.19
N ALA A 607 -1.91 -0.76 19.03
CA ALA A 607 -0.52 -0.42 18.72
C ALA A 607 0.40 -1.64 18.60
N VAL A 608 0.09 -2.76 19.27
CA VAL A 608 0.90 -3.98 19.24
C VAL A 608 0.60 -4.84 18.00
N VAL A 609 -0.63 -4.81 17.50
CA VAL A 609 -1.07 -5.71 16.40
C VAL A 609 -0.20 -5.62 15.15
N PRO A 610 0.15 -4.43 14.57
CA PRO A 610 1.02 -4.36 13.40
C PRO A 610 2.43 -4.93 13.65
N ALA A 611 2.97 -4.73 14.85
CA ALA A 611 4.29 -5.25 15.21
C ALA A 611 4.30 -6.79 15.27
N VAL A 612 3.27 -7.40 15.90
CA VAL A 612 3.12 -8.86 15.95
C VAL A 612 2.86 -9.43 14.57
N PHE A 613 2.01 -8.78 13.77
CA PHE A 613 1.75 -9.17 12.39
C PHE A 613 3.04 -9.19 11.55
N SER A 614 3.83 -8.13 11.61
CA SER A 614 5.12 -8.04 10.93
C SER A 614 6.09 -9.12 11.37
N ALA A 615 6.21 -9.35 12.69
CA ALA A 615 7.07 -10.39 13.23
C ALA A 615 6.67 -11.79 12.73
N MET A 616 5.36 -12.08 12.65
CA MET A 616 4.88 -13.35 12.11
C MET A 616 5.25 -13.53 10.63
N LEU A 617 5.14 -12.48 9.82
CA LEU A 617 5.50 -12.54 8.41
C LEU A 617 7.02 -12.73 8.22
N ILE A 618 7.84 -11.98 8.95
CA ILE A 618 9.31 -12.08 8.89
C ILE A 618 9.77 -13.49 9.32
N LEU A 619 9.23 -14.02 10.43
CA LEU A 619 9.50 -15.39 10.86
C LEU A 619 9.01 -16.43 9.85
N GLY A 620 7.92 -16.14 9.14
CA GLY A 620 7.43 -16.96 8.04
C GLY A 620 8.42 -17.04 6.88
N VAL A 621 9.02 -15.89 6.48
CA VAL A 621 10.08 -15.83 5.47
C VAL A 621 11.30 -16.60 5.94
N ASP A 622 11.83 -16.31 7.14
CA ASP A 622 13.01 -16.96 7.70
C ASP A 622 12.88 -18.49 7.71
N LYS A 623 11.80 -19.01 8.27
CA LYS A 623 11.54 -20.46 8.36
C LYS A 623 11.44 -21.15 6.99
N ASN A 624 10.88 -20.48 6.00
CA ASN A 624 10.75 -21.04 4.67
C ASN A 624 12.06 -20.89 3.88
N ALA A 625 12.79 -19.79 4.06
CA ALA A 625 14.13 -19.61 3.48
C ALA A 625 15.10 -20.68 3.96
N GLN A 626 15.10 -21.02 5.26
CA GLN A 626 15.95 -22.13 5.78
C GLN A 626 15.62 -23.47 5.11
N ARG A 627 14.34 -23.77 4.82
CA ARG A 627 13.95 -24.97 4.07
C ARG A 627 14.41 -24.93 2.62
N MET A 628 14.34 -23.75 2.00
CA MET A 628 14.79 -23.53 0.63
C MET A 628 16.30 -23.70 0.51
N VAL A 629 17.07 -23.12 1.42
CA VAL A 629 18.55 -23.28 1.51
C VAL A 629 18.91 -24.75 1.64
N ALA A 630 18.23 -25.52 2.49
CA ALA A 630 18.47 -26.95 2.63
C ALA A 630 18.21 -27.71 1.31
N GLU A 631 17.17 -27.33 0.55
CA GLU A 631 16.89 -27.92 -0.76
C GLU A 631 17.93 -27.52 -1.81
N ILE A 632 18.39 -26.27 -1.82
CA ILE A 632 19.45 -25.82 -2.72
C ILE A 632 20.75 -26.63 -2.46
N HIS A 633 21.14 -26.75 -1.20
CA HIS A 633 22.31 -27.57 -0.83
C HIS A 633 22.13 -29.05 -1.23
N ARG A 634 20.92 -29.62 -1.02
CA ARG A 634 20.62 -30.97 -1.47
C ARG A 634 20.86 -31.12 -2.97
N GLN A 635 20.37 -30.21 -3.78
CA GLN A 635 20.52 -30.28 -5.23
C GLN A 635 21.97 -30.12 -5.68
N PHE A 636 22.72 -29.17 -5.15
CA PHE A 636 24.15 -28.99 -5.46
C PHE A 636 25.00 -30.21 -5.08
N ASN A 637 24.61 -30.95 -4.03
CA ASN A 637 25.33 -32.13 -3.57
C ASN A 637 24.89 -33.40 -4.30
N SER A 638 23.61 -33.54 -4.70
CA SER A 638 23.06 -34.77 -5.26
C SER A 638 23.06 -34.80 -6.78
N ILE A 639 22.91 -33.65 -7.46
CA ILE A 639 22.87 -33.59 -8.93
C ILE A 639 24.29 -33.41 -9.45
N LYS A 640 24.87 -34.54 -9.95
CA LYS A 640 26.24 -34.53 -10.47
C LYS A 640 26.41 -33.60 -11.65
N GLY A 641 27.35 -32.67 -11.56
CA GLY A 641 27.66 -31.70 -12.60
C GLY A 641 26.87 -30.38 -12.54
N LEU A 642 25.94 -30.24 -11.58
CA LEU A 642 25.18 -29.02 -11.42
C LEU A 642 26.09 -27.87 -10.94
N ARG A 643 26.94 -28.13 -9.95
CA ARG A 643 27.86 -27.12 -9.40
C ARG A 643 28.89 -26.67 -10.45
N GLU A 644 29.36 -27.59 -11.27
CA GLU A 644 30.32 -27.31 -12.35
C GLU A 644 29.67 -26.72 -13.62
N GLY A 645 28.35 -26.58 -13.68
CA GLY A 645 27.62 -26.06 -14.83
C GLY A 645 27.76 -26.94 -16.09
N LYS A 646 27.76 -28.26 -15.95
CA LYS A 646 27.91 -29.18 -17.10
C LYS A 646 26.77 -29.03 -18.08
N PRO A 647 27.02 -28.98 -19.39
CA PRO A 647 25.99 -28.87 -20.42
C PRO A 647 24.92 -29.94 -20.26
N GLY A 648 23.64 -29.54 -20.28
CA GLY A 648 22.48 -30.45 -20.17
C GLY A 648 22.07 -30.79 -18.74
N VAL A 649 22.82 -30.41 -17.71
CA VAL A 649 22.42 -30.57 -16.31
C VAL A 649 21.62 -29.38 -15.87
N LYS A 650 20.39 -29.61 -15.35
CA LYS A 650 19.49 -28.56 -14.86
C LYS A 650 19.05 -28.87 -13.42
N PRO A 651 18.79 -27.78 -12.61
CA PRO A 651 18.20 -27.96 -11.29
C PRO A 651 16.73 -28.42 -11.36
N GLU A 652 16.24 -28.89 -10.23
CA GLU A 652 14.81 -29.20 -10.01
C GLU A 652 14.08 -27.94 -9.53
N TYR A 653 13.84 -26.97 -10.43
CA TYR A 653 13.23 -25.67 -10.11
C TYR A 653 11.84 -25.81 -9.45
N ASP A 654 11.03 -26.79 -9.89
CA ASP A 654 9.68 -27.02 -9.39
C ASP A 654 9.63 -27.27 -7.87
N LYS A 655 10.68 -27.88 -7.32
CA LYS A 655 10.76 -28.14 -5.88
C LYS A 655 10.92 -26.85 -5.07
N CYS A 656 11.74 -25.94 -5.56
CA CYS A 656 11.88 -24.62 -4.93
C CYS A 656 10.59 -23.81 -5.00
N ILE A 657 9.91 -23.82 -6.15
CA ILE A 657 8.59 -23.18 -6.32
C ILE A 657 7.55 -23.81 -5.37
N ASP A 658 7.58 -25.13 -5.17
CA ASP A 658 6.65 -25.82 -4.27
C ASP A 658 6.90 -25.49 -2.79
N ILE A 659 8.17 -25.41 -2.37
CA ILE A 659 8.57 -24.99 -1.02
C ILE A 659 8.08 -23.56 -0.74
N ALA A 660 8.38 -22.61 -1.65
CA ALA A 660 7.94 -21.23 -1.51
C ALA A 660 6.41 -21.12 -1.46
N THR A 661 5.69 -21.83 -2.36
CA THR A 661 4.21 -21.80 -2.42
C THR A 661 3.56 -22.39 -1.18
N SER A 662 3.97 -23.60 -0.77
CA SER A 662 3.35 -24.26 0.38
C SER A 662 3.70 -23.57 1.70
N GLY A 663 4.92 -23.04 1.78
CA GLY A 663 5.39 -22.28 2.94
C GLY A 663 4.64 -20.96 3.12
N SER A 664 4.50 -20.16 2.05
CA SER A 664 3.81 -18.88 2.12
C SER A 664 2.34 -19.04 2.54
N LEU A 665 1.61 -19.97 1.94
CA LEU A 665 0.20 -20.23 2.27
C LEU A 665 -0.01 -20.71 3.71
N ARG A 666 0.95 -21.45 4.26
CA ARG A 666 0.88 -21.94 5.64
C ARG A 666 1.11 -20.87 6.69
N GLU A 667 2.08 -19.98 6.48
CA GLU A 667 2.44 -18.95 7.46
C GLU A 667 1.51 -17.72 7.38
N LEU A 668 0.86 -17.50 6.24
CA LEU A 668 -0.04 -16.38 5.99
C LEU A 668 -1.35 -16.46 6.81
N ILE A 669 -1.98 -17.65 6.89
CA ILE A 669 -3.30 -17.83 7.52
C ILE A 669 -3.29 -17.39 9.00
N PRO A 670 -2.34 -17.84 9.84
CA PRO A 670 -2.29 -17.40 11.23
C PRO A 670 -2.10 -15.89 11.40
N ALA A 671 -1.26 -15.27 10.56
CA ALA A 671 -0.98 -13.85 10.63
C ALA A 671 -2.22 -12.99 10.28
N GLY A 672 -2.92 -13.33 9.20
CA GLY A 672 -4.16 -12.63 8.81
C GLY A 672 -5.28 -12.79 9.84
N LEU A 673 -5.50 -14.03 10.32
CA LEU A 673 -6.53 -14.31 11.33
C LEU A 673 -6.24 -13.61 12.66
N MET A 674 -4.99 -13.48 13.08
CA MET A 674 -4.61 -12.80 14.32
C MET A 674 -5.13 -11.37 14.36
N SER A 675 -4.98 -10.60 13.28
CA SER A 675 -5.45 -9.22 13.19
C SER A 675 -6.97 -9.12 13.30
N ILE A 676 -7.71 -9.99 12.60
CA ILE A 676 -9.18 -10.05 12.65
C ILE A 676 -9.66 -10.46 14.05
N ILE A 677 -9.07 -11.50 14.64
CA ILE A 677 -9.44 -11.98 15.98
C ILE A 677 -9.17 -10.90 17.03
N ALA A 678 -8.04 -10.20 16.96
CA ALA A 678 -7.72 -9.10 17.87
C ALA A 678 -8.80 -8.00 17.83
N THR A 679 -9.22 -7.60 16.62
CA THR A 679 -10.30 -6.63 16.43
C THR A 679 -11.61 -7.08 17.06
N VAL A 680 -12.02 -8.32 16.77
CA VAL A 680 -13.25 -8.90 17.30
C VAL A 680 -13.23 -8.98 18.84
N VAL A 681 -12.12 -9.42 19.42
CA VAL A 681 -11.96 -9.53 20.90
C VAL A 681 -12.04 -8.16 21.55
N VAL A 682 -11.33 -7.15 21.02
CA VAL A 682 -11.36 -5.78 21.56
C VAL A 682 -12.77 -5.19 21.48
N GLY A 683 -13.48 -5.41 20.37
CA GLY A 683 -14.83 -4.93 20.16
C GLY A 683 -15.84 -5.55 21.15
N PHE A 684 -15.77 -6.85 21.40
CA PHE A 684 -16.62 -7.49 22.42
C PHE A 684 -16.27 -7.10 23.86
N ILE A 685 -15.00 -6.82 24.16
CA ILE A 685 -14.61 -6.39 25.51
C ILE A 685 -15.11 -4.97 25.79
N GLY A 686 -14.78 -3.99 24.96
CA GLY A 686 -14.96 -2.57 25.28
C GLY A 686 -15.82 -1.79 24.29
N GLY A 687 -16.52 -2.47 23.38
CA GLY A 687 -17.46 -1.86 22.44
C GLY A 687 -16.84 -0.85 21.48
N PRO A 688 -17.67 0.02 20.91
CA PRO A 688 -17.22 1.02 19.92
C PRO A 688 -16.13 1.97 20.46
N SER A 689 -16.15 2.30 21.74
CA SER A 689 -15.14 3.17 22.37
C SER A 689 -13.75 2.53 22.37
N ALA A 690 -13.65 1.24 22.75
CA ALA A 690 -12.39 0.50 22.69
C ALA A 690 -11.90 0.33 21.25
N ILE A 691 -12.81 0.09 20.29
CA ILE A 691 -12.46 -0.02 18.87
C ILE A 691 -11.91 1.31 18.35
N GLY A 692 -12.47 2.46 18.71
CA GLY A 692 -11.91 3.75 18.34
C GLY A 692 -10.47 3.93 18.80
N GLY A 693 -10.19 3.58 20.06
CA GLY A 693 -8.81 3.53 20.58
C GLY A 693 -7.92 2.53 19.85
N PHE A 694 -8.43 1.34 19.59
CA PHE A 694 -7.73 0.26 18.90
C PHE A 694 -7.32 0.67 17.46
N LEU A 695 -8.23 1.28 16.72
CA LEU A 695 -7.94 1.81 15.39
C LEU A 695 -6.87 2.90 15.44
N LEU A 696 -6.96 3.84 16.40
CA LEU A 696 -5.95 4.88 16.56
C LEU A 696 -4.56 4.29 16.81
N GLY A 697 -4.43 3.36 17.77
CA GLY A 697 -3.17 2.69 18.07
C GLY A 697 -2.62 1.91 16.87
N ASN A 698 -3.48 1.16 16.18
CA ASN A 698 -3.12 0.36 15.01
C ASN A 698 -2.65 1.23 13.82
N ILE A 699 -3.32 2.36 13.58
CA ILE A 699 -2.96 3.31 12.50
C ILE A 699 -1.58 3.93 12.78
N VAL A 700 -1.37 4.49 13.98
CA VAL A 700 -0.13 5.23 14.29
C VAL A 700 1.08 4.31 14.27
N SER A 701 1.01 3.16 14.97
CA SER A 701 2.14 2.22 15.00
C SER A 701 2.36 1.55 13.65
N GLY A 702 1.29 1.18 12.97
CA GLY A 702 1.37 0.51 11.68
C GLY A 702 1.95 1.39 10.59
N LEU A 703 1.54 2.65 10.48
CA LEU A 703 2.12 3.60 9.52
C LEU A 703 3.61 3.83 9.77
N LEU A 704 4.00 4.01 11.05
CA LEU A 704 5.41 4.18 11.41
C LEU A 704 6.24 2.96 11.00
N LEU A 705 5.77 1.76 11.33
CA LEU A 705 6.47 0.50 11.01
C LEU A 705 6.50 0.25 9.50
N ALA A 706 5.40 0.49 8.77
CA ALA A 706 5.35 0.29 7.33
C ALA A 706 6.33 1.21 6.59
N LEU A 707 6.36 2.50 6.94
CA LEU A 707 7.28 3.49 6.36
C LEU A 707 8.73 3.14 6.71
N PHE A 708 9.01 2.84 7.97
CA PHE A 708 10.33 2.43 8.43
C PHE A 708 10.84 1.21 7.64
N MET A 709 10.05 0.14 7.60
CA MET A 709 10.46 -1.12 6.97
C MET A 709 10.64 -0.97 5.45
N SER A 710 9.72 -0.29 4.78
CA SER A 710 9.82 -0.07 3.34
C SER A 710 11.04 0.76 2.95
N ASN A 711 11.31 1.84 3.69
CA ASN A 711 12.41 2.73 3.37
C ASN A 711 13.77 2.15 3.78
N ALA A 712 13.87 1.49 4.95
CA ALA A 712 15.11 0.83 5.38
C ALA A 712 15.51 -0.27 4.40
N GLY A 713 14.56 -1.13 3.99
CA GLY A 713 14.84 -2.19 3.02
C GLY A 713 15.24 -1.64 1.64
N GLY A 714 14.55 -0.62 1.13
CA GLY A 714 14.92 0.03 -0.14
C GLY A 714 16.29 0.72 -0.07
N LEU A 715 16.66 1.26 1.08
CA LEU A 715 17.97 1.86 1.31
C LEU A 715 19.10 0.81 1.26
N TRP A 716 18.93 -0.37 1.86
CA TRP A 716 19.92 -1.45 1.81
C TRP A 716 20.06 -2.04 0.41
N ASP A 717 18.95 -2.25 -0.32
CA ASP A 717 18.98 -2.76 -1.68
C ASP A 717 19.76 -1.81 -2.61
N ASN A 718 19.43 -0.52 -2.60
CA ASN A 718 20.14 0.46 -3.40
C ASN A 718 21.60 0.70 -2.94
N CYS A 719 21.91 0.45 -1.65
CA CYS A 719 23.28 0.41 -1.15
C CYS A 719 24.07 -0.74 -1.80
N LYS A 720 23.48 -1.96 -1.88
CA LYS A 720 24.08 -3.11 -2.56
C LYS A 720 24.35 -2.78 -4.03
N LYS A 721 23.35 -2.26 -4.75
CA LYS A 721 23.50 -1.89 -6.18
C LYS A 721 24.54 -0.79 -6.42
N TYR A 722 24.61 0.20 -5.54
CA TYR A 722 25.65 1.24 -5.62
C TYR A 722 27.07 0.66 -5.49
N ILE A 723 27.26 -0.32 -4.60
CA ILE A 723 28.55 -1.00 -4.46
C ILE A 723 28.83 -1.90 -5.68
N GLU A 724 27.83 -2.63 -6.18
CA GLU A 724 27.93 -3.46 -7.38
C GLU A 724 28.32 -2.66 -8.64
N ALA A 725 27.88 -1.39 -8.71
CA ALA A 725 28.28 -0.44 -9.77
C ALA A 725 29.75 0.02 -9.68
N GLY A 726 30.52 -0.46 -8.70
CA GLY A 726 31.97 -0.21 -8.58
C GLY A 726 32.40 0.67 -7.40
N ALA A 727 31.46 1.13 -6.56
CA ALA A 727 31.78 1.87 -5.35
C ALA A 727 32.36 0.95 -4.26
N GLU A 728 33.12 1.49 -3.28
CA GLU A 728 33.61 0.82 -2.06
C GLU A 728 34.25 -0.56 -2.34
N GLY A 729 34.95 -0.70 -3.46
CA GLY A 729 35.63 -1.94 -3.87
C GLY A 729 34.90 -2.82 -4.86
N GLY A 730 33.62 -2.51 -5.17
CA GLY A 730 32.86 -3.17 -6.22
C GLY A 730 32.38 -4.57 -5.87
N LYS A 731 31.86 -5.26 -6.86
CA LYS A 731 31.27 -6.60 -6.76
C LYS A 731 32.31 -7.62 -6.25
N GLY A 732 31.95 -8.43 -5.24
CA GLY A 732 32.82 -9.43 -4.63
C GLY A 732 33.71 -8.93 -3.49
N SER A 733 33.74 -7.60 -3.22
CA SER A 733 34.47 -7.03 -2.07
C SER A 733 33.81 -7.39 -0.74
N ASP A 734 34.54 -7.17 0.38
CA ASP A 734 33.94 -7.36 1.72
C ASP A 734 32.80 -6.36 1.98
N SER A 735 32.90 -5.14 1.44
CA SER A 735 31.80 -4.16 1.46
C SER A 735 30.56 -4.67 0.72
N HIS A 736 30.75 -5.32 -0.44
CA HIS A 736 29.67 -5.95 -1.18
C HIS A 736 28.98 -7.06 -0.37
N LYS A 737 29.76 -7.96 0.25
CA LYS A 737 29.21 -9.02 1.10
C LYS A 737 28.41 -8.45 2.28
N ALA A 738 28.94 -7.39 2.91
CA ALA A 738 28.26 -6.71 4.00
C ALA A 738 26.93 -6.06 3.53
N ALA A 739 26.91 -5.47 2.34
CA ALA A 739 25.73 -4.88 1.75
C ALA A 739 24.68 -5.95 1.36
N VAL A 740 25.08 -7.10 0.82
CA VAL A 740 24.21 -8.25 0.55
C VAL A 740 23.53 -8.74 1.84
N ILE A 741 24.26 -8.83 2.95
CA ILE A 741 23.67 -9.19 4.26
C ILE A 741 22.66 -8.13 4.71
N GLY A 742 22.94 -6.84 4.51
CA GLY A 742 22.03 -5.76 4.81
C GLY A 742 20.73 -5.84 3.97
N ASP A 743 20.87 -6.11 2.68
CA ASP A 743 19.74 -6.30 1.76
C ASP A 743 18.91 -7.54 2.12
N THR A 744 19.56 -8.66 2.42
CA THR A 744 18.88 -9.89 2.90
C THR A 744 18.02 -9.65 4.15
N VAL A 745 18.49 -8.79 5.09
CA VAL A 745 17.68 -8.36 6.25
C VAL A 745 16.55 -7.42 5.82
N GLY A 746 16.81 -6.56 4.83
CA GLY A 746 15.87 -5.57 4.32
C GLY A 746 14.76 -6.15 3.45
N ASP A 747 15.00 -7.26 2.78
CA ASP A 747 14.07 -7.90 1.85
C ASP A 747 12.71 -8.26 2.50
N PRO A 748 12.68 -8.99 3.63
CA PRO A 748 11.41 -9.22 4.33
C PRO A 748 10.75 -7.92 4.82
N PHE A 749 11.51 -6.87 5.07
CA PHE A 749 11.00 -5.57 5.51
C PHE A 749 10.31 -4.83 4.36
N LYS A 750 11.02 -4.63 3.22
CA LYS A 750 10.55 -3.78 2.12
C LYS A 750 9.44 -4.40 1.28
N ASP A 751 9.44 -5.73 1.13
CA ASP A 751 8.58 -6.43 0.16
C ASP A 751 7.54 -7.34 0.81
N THR A 752 7.68 -7.68 2.11
CA THR A 752 6.72 -8.53 2.82
C THR A 752 6.04 -7.78 3.95
N ALA A 753 6.74 -7.49 5.05
CA ALA A 753 6.14 -6.97 6.27
C ALA A 753 5.66 -5.52 6.11
N GLY A 754 6.51 -4.61 5.63
CA GLY A 754 6.18 -3.19 5.48
C GLY A 754 4.90 -2.96 4.66
N PRO A 755 4.84 -3.38 3.39
CA PRO A 755 3.65 -3.20 2.57
C PRO A 755 2.43 -3.97 3.07
N SER A 756 2.58 -5.14 3.72
CA SER A 756 1.46 -5.92 4.24
C SER A 756 0.80 -5.30 5.46
N ILE A 757 1.52 -4.48 6.25
CA ILE A 757 0.92 -3.68 7.34
C ILE A 757 -0.14 -2.74 6.78
N ASN A 758 0.06 -2.17 5.61
CA ASN A 758 -0.89 -1.29 4.96
C ASN A 758 -2.26 -1.95 4.78
N THR A 759 -2.28 -3.12 4.15
CA THR A 759 -3.51 -3.93 4.00
C THR A 759 -4.06 -4.42 5.33
N GLN A 760 -3.19 -4.75 6.31
CA GLN A 760 -3.62 -5.17 7.65
C GLN A 760 -4.41 -4.06 8.36
N ILE A 761 -3.94 -2.80 8.31
CA ILE A 761 -4.63 -1.66 8.93
C ILE A 761 -5.99 -1.43 8.26
N THR A 762 -6.08 -1.54 6.94
CA THR A 762 -7.33 -1.41 6.18
C THR A 762 -8.32 -2.51 6.53
N VAL A 763 -7.89 -3.78 6.57
CA VAL A 763 -8.72 -4.92 6.97
C VAL A 763 -9.29 -4.73 8.38
N VAL A 764 -8.44 -4.34 9.34
CA VAL A 764 -8.85 -4.07 10.72
C VAL A 764 -9.90 -2.95 10.80
N SER A 765 -9.69 -1.86 10.05
CA SER A 765 -10.62 -0.74 10.01
C SER A 765 -11.98 -1.13 9.41
N LEU A 766 -11.98 -1.90 8.33
CA LEU A 766 -13.20 -2.38 7.69
C LEU A 766 -13.95 -3.40 8.56
N VAL A 767 -13.25 -4.35 9.19
CA VAL A 767 -13.87 -5.29 10.14
C VAL A 767 -14.50 -4.55 11.31
N SER A 768 -13.85 -3.49 11.80
CA SER A 768 -14.39 -2.63 12.86
C SER A 768 -15.69 -1.93 12.43
N SER A 769 -15.71 -1.34 11.23
CA SER A 769 -16.89 -0.66 10.68
C SER A 769 -18.03 -1.63 10.44
N LEU A 770 -17.75 -2.78 9.82
CA LEU A 770 -18.75 -3.80 9.52
C LEU A 770 -19.38 -4.41 10.77
N LEU A 771 -18.61 -4.60 11.84
CA LEU A 771 -19.09 -5.17 13.11
C LEU A 771 -19.58 -4.13 14.13
N SER A 772 -19.65 -2.85 13.75
CA SER A 772 -20.03 -1.77 14.66
C SER A 772 -21.38 -2.01 15.36
N SER A 773 -22.41 -2.42 14.63
CA SER A 773 -23.73 -2.76 15.15
C SER A 773 -23.68 -3.95 16.12
N VAL A 774 -22.88 -4.96 15.83
CA VAL A 774 -22.70 -6.14 16.69
C VAL A 774 -22.00 -5.74 17.99
N PHE A 775 -20.99 -4.88 17.94
CA PHE A 775 -20.30 -4.38 19.12
C PHE A 775 -21.19 -3.49 20.00
N VAL A 776 -22.08 -2.68 19.38
CA VAL A 776 -23.08 -1.90 20.13
C VAL A 776 -24.05 -2.82 20.88
N MET A 777 -24.44 -3.96 20.29
CA MET A 777 -25.40 -4.88 20.92
C MET A 777 -24.80 -5.79 22.00
N PHE A 778 -23.56 -6.23 21.84
CA PHE A 778 -23.00 -7.37 22.59
C PHE A 778 -21.70 -7.09 23.34
N SER A 779 -21.32 -5.84 23.56
CA SER A 779 -20.09 -5.52 24.31
C SER A 779 -20.27 -5.66 25.84
N PHE A 780 -19.17 -6.06 26.53
CA PHE A 780 -19.21 -6.29 27.98
C PHE A 780 -19.09 -5.02 28.84
N PHE A 781 -18.34 -4.01 28.37
CA PHE A 781 -18.01 -2.80 29.12
C PHE A 781 -18.46 -1.50 28.43
N SER A 782 -19.46 -1.54 27.59
CA SER A 782 -19.97 -0.35 26.88
C SER A 782 -21.29 0.14 27.42
#